data_019bd635633e43fa1da11bf1aa9f6dd4
#
_entry.id   019bd635633e43fa1da11bf1aa9f6dd4
#
_cell.length_a   1.000
_cell.length_b   1.000
_cell.length_c   1.000
_cell.angle_alpha   90.00
_cell.angle_beta   90.00
_cell.angle_gamma   90.00
#
_symmetry.space_group_name_H-M   'P 1'
#
loop_
_entity.id
_entity.type
_entity.pdbx_description
1 polymer ?
#
loop_
_entity_poly.entity_id
_entity_poly.type
_entity_poly.pdbx_seq_one_letter_code
_entity_poly.pdbx_strand_id
1 'polypeptide(L)'
;MKCKQFALRVLSTAAILSIVSSIAAPVFAETYYIGNGYDLSIEAKEDGKVYVNGHEDQDGEITIKGSAGKDSLTEEKKEQETGENSGAEKQTVTEETPKEKTSAEEGETKKQDTPSENSDEENEGKDPANENKKDDAPAAEENDPQPEDTAEPEEKAVKKEAADSGENAPAALQSTAAAKSAPEKNTSVEKSPVSNVIKVVNNWADKILKITLDNVNIKADKAAMSISGSGNVTLELDGKNKLQSGMNYAGLSKNNGDNGNDGTLTIQDKNGTSGSLESHGGAGGAGIGSDISKDTSHIVIDSGEITAVGGIGAAGIGGGNAAFPRDNGRGRATDITIAGGTVKAEGGAAGEYKDEAVNYYTSSTGAGAGIGSGGNYTQIDSKYGDDCYYDITIKGGDVTATTGVGGAAGIGGGSGSGKGKIEIKDNAVISAAEGSGYGAGIGSGYYSLKCNITISGGTIKKALGGAMGGAGIGEGGRALNHSDHDISTVKITGGSIGEFNYNHKTKKWEWVKGTGAIGQNGGAGIGTGSYTHRNDGCNVSITGTVNVAATGGKGGVAIGKGANRNTENNNITNTPPQDTFTKDADAVLVKPNEGAEDGLDVTLLTRLPEPAHDHKWTDVGDHHECDVCGETGSHNWTDNGDGTHKCDECGANENHTWIDNKDGTHTCTGCGTTESMPADTQSVLELWVTDAEGVSLPFAVNQSGSVRTYTSANDTATLTGSMEVLSYLQEHGAETIEFVTNGQTSRFSINDVLAQGSGNDRFYLTHNGSEEATLLVVEADHNEIVYR
;
A
#
# COMPACT_ATOMS: atom_id res chain seq x y z
N MET A 1 -57.29 32.16 -8.39
CA MET A 1 -57.55 33.12 -7.30
C MET A 1 -56.37 33.20 -6.40
N LYS A 2 -55.79 34.41 -6.39
CA LYS A 2 -54.86 34.99 -5.41
C LYS A 2 -53.53 34.31 -5.11
N CYS A 3 -52.55 34.81 -5.84
CA CYS A 3 -51.15 34.97 -5.42
C CYS A 3 -51.04 35.66 -4.07
N LYS A 4 -50.13 35.20 -3.22
CA LYS A 4 -49.48 36.05 -2.22
C LYS A 4 -47.99 35.90 -2.37
N GLN A 5 -47.36 36.93 -2.96
CA GLN A 5 -45.96 37.28 -2.86
C GLN A 5 -45.61 37.54 -1.39
N PHE A 6 -44.56 36.91 -0.91
CA PHE A 6 -43.88 37.37 0.30
C PHE A 6 -42.58 38.04 -0.14
N ALA A 7 -42.55 39.33 0.02
CA ALA A 7 -41.39 40.18 -0.14
C ALA A 7 -40.38 39.89 0.97
N LEU A 8 -39.21 39.53 0.62
CA LEU A 8 -38.04 39.44 1.51
C LEU A 8 -37.52 40.87 1.71
N ARG A 9 -37.76 41.43 2.89
CA ARG A 9 -37.09 42.66 3.33
C ARG A 9 -35.65 42.28 3.78
N VAL A 10 -34.69 42.70 3.01
CA VAL A 10 -33.29 42.75 3.42
C VAL A 10 -33.16 43.92 4.40
N LEU A 11 -33.00 43.61 5.68
CA LEU A 11 -32.48 44.56 6.66
C LEU A 11 -30.96 44.49 6.59
N SER A 12 -30.37 45.51 6.01
CA SER A 12 -28.97 45.85 6.14
C SER A 12 -28.71 46.40 7.55
N THR A 13 -28.31 45.55 8.48
CA THR A 13 -27.61 45.99 9.67
C THR A 13 -26.12 45.76 9.42
N ALA A 14 -25.42 46.84 9.10
CA ALA A 14 -24.01 46.92 9.15
C ALA A 14 -23.54 46.72 10.61
N ALA A 15 -23.36 45.49 11.03
CA ALA A 15 -22.52 45.21 12.18
C ALA A 15 -21.08 45.23 11.65
N ILE A 16 -20.41 46.31 11.91
CA ILE A 16 -18.93 46.36 11.84
C ILE A 16 -18.47 45.42 12.94
N LEU A 17 -18.35 44.13 12.61
CA LEU A 17 -17.53 43.25 13.35
C LEU A 17 -16.10 43.58 12.92
N SER A 18 -15.39 44.27 13.81
CA SER A 18 -13.94 44.32 13.75
C SER A 18 -13.46 42.85 13.92
N ILE A 19 -13.32 42.16 12.80
CA ILE A 19 -12.50 40.97 12.74
C ILE A 19 -11.08 41.51 12.98
N VAL A 20 -10.65 41.46 14.23
CA VAL A 20 -9.23 41.36 14.53
C VAL A 20 -8.89 40.00 13.89
N SER A 21 -8.46 40.02 12.62
CA SER A 21 -7.63 38.96 12.11
C SER A 21 -6.36 38.95 12.97
N SER A 22 -6.41 38.19 14.06
CA SER A 22 -5.19 37.61 14.56
C SER A 22 -4.64 36.84 13.34
N ILE A 23 -3.65 37.43 12.70
CA ILE A 23 -2.73 36.66 11.88
C ILE A 23 -2.13 35.70 12.89
N ALA A 24 -2.74 34.53 13.05
CA ALA A 24 -2.06 33.42 13.66
C ALA A 24 -0.82 33.26 12.80
N ALA A 25 0.33 33.57 13.36
CA ALA A 25 1.58 33.12 12.78
C ALA A 25 1.38 31.64 12.45
N PRO A 26 1.86 31.15 11.31
CA PRO A 26 1.76 29.73 11.03
C PRO A 26 2.39 29.02 12.23
N VAL A 27 1.54 28.32 12.98
CA VAL A 27 1.99 27.46 14.06
C VAL A 27 2.63 26.29 13.33
N PHE A 28 3.95 26.27 13.30
CA PHE A 28 4.67 25.12 12.76
C PHE A 28 4.54 23.99 13.75
N ALA A 29 4.21 22.79 13.26
CA ALA A 29 4.16 21.58 14.07
C ALA A 29 5.42 21.48 14.96
N GLU A 30 5.23 21.27 16.27
CA GLU A 30 6.36 21.13 17.16
C GLU A 30 7.22 19.92 16.76
N THR A 31 8.54 20.12 16.71
CA THR A 31 9.49 19.10 16.27
C THR A 31 10.22 18.50 17.46
N TYR A 32 10.12 17.18 17.59
CA TYR A 32 10.76 16.39 18.63
C TYR A 32 11.82 15.47 18.04
N TYR A 33 12.97 15.34 18.70
CA TYR A 33 14.07 14.51 18.23
C TYR A 33 14.15 13.22 19.06
N ILE A 34 14.07 12.06 18.38
CA ILE A 34 14.32 10.76 19.03
C ILE A 34 15.82 10.45 19.03
N GLY A 35 16.35 9.90 20.15
CA GLY A 35 17.76 9.54 20.26
C GLY A 35 18.57 10.40 21.24
N ASN A 36 17.92 11.28 21.97
CA ASN A 36 18.56 12.11 23.00
C ASN A 36 18.69 11.41 24.37
N GLY A 37 18.53 10.08 24.41
CA GLY A 37 18.62 9.27 25.62
C GLY A 37 17.31 9.10 26.37
N TYR A 38 16.20 9.64 25.89
CA TYR A 38 14.87 9.52 26.50
C TYR A 38 13.86 8.97 25.50
N ASP A 39 12.94 8.12 26.00
CA ASP A 39 11.78 7.68 25.26
C ASP A 39 10.84 8.86 25.02
N LEU A 40 10.10 8.83 23.89
CA LEU A 40 9.11 9.84 23.59
C LEU A 40 7.72 9.33 23.93
N SER A 41 7.03 10.02 24.86
CA SER A 41 5.64 9.72 25.22
C SER A 41 4.71 10.81 24.75
N ILE A 42 3.74 10.47 23.90
CA ILE A 42 2.72 11.36 23.38
C ILE A 42 1.38 10.89 23.91
N GLU A 43 0.64 11.78 24.59
CA GLU A 43 -0.63 11.46 25.20
C GLU A 43 -1.66 12.52 24.82
N ALA A 44 -2.67 12.13 24.03
CA ALA A 44 -3.84 12.97 23.77
C ALA A 44 -4.98 12.53 24.69
N LYS A 45 -5.56 13.49 25.44
CA LYS A 45 -6.56 13.27 26.46
C LYS A 45 -7.97 13.61 25.97
N GLU A 46 -8.98 13.10 26.68
CA GLU A 46 -10.39 13.36 26.39
C GLU A 46 -10.76 14.86 26.45
N ASP A 47 -10.00 15.66 27.19
CA ASP A 47 -10.19 17.13 27.29
C ASP A 47 -9.67 17.91 26.06
N GLY A 48 -9.13 17.19 25.09
CA GLY A 48 -8.63 17.78 23.84
C GLY A 48 -7.22 18.33 23.90
N LYS A 49 -6.48 18.03 24.95
CA LYS A 49 -5.08 18.43 25.11
C LYS A 49 -4.13 17.30 24.73
N VAL A 50 -3.03 17.68 24.09
CA VAL A 50 -1.93 16.78 23.74
C VAL A 50 -0.75 17.07 24.62
N TYR A 51 -0.08 16.04 25.10
CA TYR A 51 1.11 16.16 25.94
C TYR A 51 2.25 15.34 25.33
N VAL A 52 3.44 15.95 25.26
CA VAL A 52 4.65 15.25 24.84
C VAL A 52 5.63 15.25 26.02
N ASN A 53 5.98 14.06 26.50
CA ASN A 53 6.77 13.86 27.72
C ASN A 53 6.23 14.65 28.94
N GLY A 54 4.90 14.76 29.03
CA GLY A 54 4.19 15.47 30.11
C GLY A 54 4.08 17.00 29.94
N HIS A 55 4.63 17.58 28.89
CA HIS A 55 4.48 18.99 28.54
C HIS A 55 3.34 19.13 27.52
N GLU A 56 2.46 20.13 27.72
CA GLU A 56 1.33 20.40 26.84
C GLU A 56 1.85 20.92 25.48
N ASP A 57 1.51 20.22 24.42
CA ASP A 57 1.72 20.61 23.05
C ASP A 57 0.60 21.58 22.63
N GLN A 58 0.94 22.66 21.93
CA GLN A 58 0.00 23.77 21.70
C GLN A 58 -0.86 23.61 20.46
N ASP A 59 -0.42 22.84 19.45
CA ASP A 59 -1.11 22.71 18.17
C ASP A 59 -1.67 21.31 17.89
N GLY A 60 -1.16 20.29 18.55
CA GLY A 60 -1.61 18.90 18.37
C GLY A 60 -1.14 18.27 17.04
N GLU A 61 -0.21 18.89 16.33
CA GLU A 61 0.49 18.36 15.17
C GLU A 61 1.96 18.13 15.54
N ILE A 62 2.41 16.88 15.54
CA ILE A 62 3.70 16.48 16.11
C ILE A 62 4.61 15.99 15.01
N THR A 63 5.78 16.56 14.85
CA THR A 63 6.84 16.06 13.98
C THR A 63 7.93 15.37 14.80
N ILE A 64 8.22 14.11 14.50
CA ILE A 64 9.30 13.34 15.15
C ILE A 64 10.42 13.12 14.15
N LYS A 65 11.59 13.65 14.47
CA LYS A 65 12.80 13.52 13.64
C LYS A 65 13.80 12.55 14.25
N GLY A 66 14.42 11.75 13.40
CA GLY A 66 15.59 10.98 13.80
C GLY A 66 16.71 11.93 14.26
N SER A 67 17.48 11.57 15.30
CA SER A 67 18.59 12.40 15.79
C SER A 67 19.60 12.67 14.68
N ALA A 68 19.93 13.93 14.45
CA ALA A 68 21.15 14.27 13.77
C ALA A 68 22.33 13.81 14.65
N GLY A 69 23.33 13.18 14.07
CA GLY A 69 24.55 12.79 14.81
C GLY A 69 25.11 13.99 15.58
N LYS A 70 25.89 13.73 16.61
CA LYS A 70 26.42 14.74 17.55
C LYS A 70 27.05 15.98 16.91
N ASP A 71 27.36 15.96 15.62
CA ASP A 71 28.03 17.05 14.90
C ASP A 71 27.06 18.12 14.37
N SER A 72 25.75 17.89 14.29
CA SER A 72 24.79 18.89 13.81
C SER A 72 24.17 19.74 14.93
N LEU A 73 24.27 19.33 16.19
CA LEU A 73 23.77 20.08 17.34
C LEU A 73 24.61 21.35 17.65
N THR A 74 25.78 21.48 17.03
CA THR A 74 26.66 22.65 17.20
C THR A 74 26.36 23.77 16.20
N GLU A 75 25.70 23.49 15.09
CA GLU A 75 25.37 24.53 14.10
C GLU A 75 24.00 25.16 14.33
N GLU A 76 22.98 24.42 14.76
CA GLU A 76 21.66 24.99 15.05
C GLU A 76 21.64 25.87 16.31
N LYS A 77 22.54 25.65 17.30
CA LYS A 77 22.74 26.58 18.43
C LYS A 77 23.41 27.88 18.04
N LYS A 78 24.04 27.95 16.88
CA LYS A 78 24.67 29.19 16.39
C LYS A 78 23.69 30.12 15.68
N GLU A 79 22.62 29.60 15.12
CA GLU A 79 21.59 30.43 14.45
C GLU A 79 20.57 31.01 15.43
N GLN A 80 20.36 30.40 16.61
CA GLN A 80 19.51 30.99 17.66
C GLN A 80 20.21 32.00 18.57
N GLU A 81 21.54 32.04 18.58
CA GLU A 81 22.29 33.01 19.41
C GLU A 81 22.65 34.35 18.71
N THR A 82 22.31 34.53 17.42
CA THR A 82 22.58 35.78 16.69
C THR A 82 21.43 36.78 16.68
N GLY A 83 20.34 36.54 17.42
CA GLY A 83 19.13 37.37 17.42
C GLY A 83 18.89 38.29 18.59
N GLU A 84 19.70 38.30 19.65
CA GLU A 84 19.54 39.29 20.75
C GLU A 84 20.89 39.59 21.41
N ASN A 85 21.51 40.67 21.05
CA ASN A 85 22.32 41.42 22.01
C ASN A 85 22.54 42.87 21.60
N SER A 86 21.81 43.76 22.25
CA SER A 86 22.28 45.12 22.48
C SER A 86 21.79 45.60 23.85
N GLY A 87 22.72 45.75 24.78
CA GLY A 87 22.50 46.64 25.91
C GLY A 87 22.98 46.15 27.28
N ALA A 88 24.24 46.52 27.60
CA ALA A 88 24.78 47.01 28.88
C ALA A 88 24.65 46.15 30.17
N GLU A 89 25.66 45.85 30.80
CA GLU A 89 26.60 46.40 31.73
C GLU A 89 27.14 45.32 32.70
N LYS A 90 28.41 45.41 32.92
CA LYS A 90 29.29 44.64 33.80
C LYS A 90 28.89 44.75 35.29
N GLN A 91 28.89 43.65 36.02
CA GLN A 91 29.47 43.60 37.36
C GLN A 91 29.97 42.20 37.71
N THR A 92 31.26 42.15 38.00
CA THR A 92 32.08 41.13 38.62
C THR A 92 31.75 40.96 40.09
N VAL A 93 31.58 39.75 40.59
CA VAL A 93 32.05 39.34 41.93
C VAL A 93 32.27 37.82 41.98
N THR A 94 33.43 37.49 42.43
CA THR A 94 34.16 36.30 42.80
C THR A 94 33.44 35.21 43.58
N GLU A 95 33.82 33.95 43.22
CA GLU A 95 34.25 32.81 44.08
C GLU A 95 33.63 32.59 45.46
N GLU A 96 33.11 31.43 45.69
CA GLU A 96 33.60 30.52 46.75
C GLU A 96 32.79 29.20 46.78
N THR A 97 33.50 28.08 46.63
CA THR A 97 33.13 26.77 47.12
C THR A 97 33.32 26.67 48.64
N PRO A 98 32.54 25.81 49.36
CA PRO A 98 33.19 24.69 50.02
C PRO A 98 32.39 23.37 50.13
N LYS A 99 33.12 22.30 49.95
CA LYS A 99 33.25 20.99 50.57
C LYS A 99 32.23 20.49 51.60
N GLU A 100 31.77 19.23 51.28
CA GLU A 100 31.79 18.04 52.16
C GLU A 100 31.34 18.08 53.62
N LYS A 101 30.39 17.23 53.99
CA LYS A 101 30.57 16.18 55.02
C LYS A 101 29.43 15.18 55.12
N THR A 102 29.84 13.95 55.14
CA THR A 102 29.31 12.67 55.62
C THR A 102 28.68 12.67 57.02
N SER A 103 27.69 11.75 57.22
CA SER A 103 27.55 10.70 58.28
C SER A 103 26.11 10.23 58.30
N ALA A 104 25.76 8.95 58.07
CA ALA A 104 25.91 7.72 58.83
C ALA A 104 24.95 7.63 60.03
N GLU A 105 24.35 6.47 60.07
CA GLU A 105 23.75 5.69 61.18
C GLU A 105 22.22 5.66 61.23
N GLU A 106 21.67 4.48 60.99
CA GLU A 106 21.39 3.29 61.78
C GLU A 106 20.05 3.33 62.48
N GLY A 107 19.31 2.21 62.39
CA GLY A 107 18.63 1.58 63.44
C GLY A 107 17.18 1.21 63.26
N GLU A 108 17.00 -0.05 63.05
CA GLU A 108 16.24 -1.07 63.76
C GLU A 108 14.70 -1.12 63.62
N THR A 109 14.24 -2.22 63.04
CA THR A 109 13.44 -3.36 63.49
C THR A 109 12.23 -3.17 64.41
N LYS A 110 11.11 -3.75 64.01
CA LYS A 110 10.26 -4.79 64.68
C LYS A 110 8.91 -4.85 64.02
N LYS A 111 8.53 -5.96 63.39
CA LYS A 111 7.90 -7.25 63.83
C LYS A 111 6.50 -7.12 64.41
N GLN A 112 5.64 -7.98 63.88
CA GLN A 112 4.52 -8.73 64.45
C GLN A 112 3.16 -8.00 64.48
N ASP A 113 1.99 -8.54 64.18
CA ASP A 113 1.48 -9.95 64.19
C ASP A 113 0.13 -10.00 63.46
N THR A 114 -0.18 -11.17 62.87
CA THR A 114 -1.52 -11.66 62.59
C THR A 114 -2.25 -12.08 63.91
N PRO A 115 -3.59 -12.18 63.96
CA PRO A 115 -4.30 -13.42 63.72
C PRO A 115 -5.69 -13.32 63.05
N SER A 116 -6.05 -14.26 62.22
CA SER A 116 -7.02 -15.35 62.17
C SER A 116 -8.30 -15.22 63.03
N GLU A 117 -9.39 -15.60 62.49
CA GLU A 117 -10.39 -16.60 62.83
C GLU A 117 -11.77 -16.28 62.22
N ASN A 118 -12.27 -17.23 61.40
CA ASN A 118 -13.40 -18.15 61.60
C ASN A 118 -14.79 -17.53 61.72
N SER A 119 -15.76 -17.98 60.97
CA SER A 119 -16.61 -19.16 61.13
C SER A 119 -17.84 -19.08 60.22
N ASP A 120 -18.09 -20.13 59.48
CA ASP A 120 -19.21 -21.10 59.59
C ASP A 120 -20.63 -20.56 59.33
N GLU A 121 -21.35 -21.24 58.55
CA GLU A 121 -22.50 -22.16 58.61
C GLU A 121 -23.41 -22.04 57.41
N GLU A 122 -23.54 -23.11 56.66
CA GLU A 122 -24.62 -24.10 56.52
C GLU A 122 -25.99 -23.55 56.02
N ASN A 123 -26.54 -24.09 54.94
CA ASN A 123 -27.46 -25.23 54.97
C ASN A 123 -28.15 -25.51 53.61
N GLU A 124 -28.10 -26.76 53.21
CA GLU A 124 -29.13 -27.68 52.69
C GLU A 124 -30.23 -27.16 51.72
N GLY A 125 -30.49 -27.82 50.68
CA GLY A 125 -31.09 -29.09 50.54
C GLY A 125 -31.73 -29.42 49.18
N LYS A 126 -31.53 -30.63 48.81
CA LYS A 126 -32.45 -31.62 48.21
C LYS A 126 -32.72 -31.62 46.70
N ASP A 127 -32.13 -32.70 46.13
CA ASP A 127 -32.68 -33.57 45.11
C ASP A 127 -34.09 -34.16 45.44
N PRO A 128 -34.86 -34.67 44.49
CA PRO A 128 -34.74 -36.12 44.18
C PRO A 128 -35.01 -36.50 42.68
N ALA A 129 -34.17 -37.43 42.25
CA ALA A 129 -34.37 -38.74 41.63
C ALA A 129 -35.69 -39.03 40.79
N ASN A 130 -35.56 -39.68 39.64
CA ASN A 130 -35.96 -41.09 39.40
C ASN A 130 -35.67 -41.51 37.94
N GLU A 131 -34.89 -42.57 37.76
CA GLU A 131 -35.18 -43.92 37.26
C GLU A 131 -35.78 -43.97 35.83
N ASN A 132 -35.32 -44.71 34.87
CA ASN A 132 -35.02 -46.13 34.78
C ASN A 132 -34.59 -46.61 33.40
N LYS A 133 -33.66 -47.55 33.45
CA LYS A 133 -33.49 -48.81 32.66
C LYS A 133 -33.11 -48.80 31.20
N LYS A 134 -31.93 -49.43 30.98
CA LYS A 134 -31.62 -50.77 30.44
C LYS A 134 -31.93 -50.93 28.94
N ASP A 135 -31.08 -51.45 28.11
CA ASP A 135 -30.31 -52.69 28.05
C ASP A 135 -29.31 -52.66 26.87
N ASP A 136 -28.21 -53.39 27.15
CA ASP A 136 -27.41 -54.26 26.27
C ASP A 136 -26.33 -53.68 25.35
N ALA A 137 -25.11 -53.98 25.83
CA ALA A 137 -23.86 -54.11 25.04
C ALA A 137 -23.87 -55.46 24.29
N PRO A 138 -22.96 -55.76 23.33
CA PRO A 138 -21.56 -55.94 23.66
C PRO A 138 -20.52 -55.47 22.65
N ALA A 139 -19.32 -55.31 23.18
CA ALA A 139 -17.99 -55.18 22.73
C ALA A 139 -17.58 -55.74 21.38
N ALA A 140 -16.69 -55.02 20.70
CA ALA A 140 -15.54 -55.58 20.02
C ALA A 140 -14.38 -54.56 20.06
N GLU A 141 -13.35 -54.94 20.76
CA GLU A 141 -12.02 -54.37 20.76
C GLU A 141 -11.40 -54.56 19.38
N GLU A 142 -10.78 -53.51 18.82
CA GLU A 142 -9.67 -53.67 17.89
C GLU A 142 -8.56 -52.72 18.28
N ASN A 143 -7.48 -53.37 18.71
CA ASN A 143 -6.17 -52.80 19.02
C ASN A 143 -5.53 -52.20 17.76
N ASP A 144 -5.07 -50.99 17.89
CA ASP A 144 -4.15 -50.38 16.94
C ASP A 144 -2.74 -50.45 17.54
N PRO A 145 -1.78 -51.07 16.84
CA PRO A 145 -0.40 -51.14 17.36
C PRO A 145 0.39 -49.87 16.94
N GLN A 146 0.98 -49.24 17.92
CA GLN A 146 2.09 -48.33 17.74
C GLN A 146 3.27 -49.06 17.09
N PRO A 147 3.97 -48.49 16.13
CA PRO A 147 5.30 -48.98 15.80
C PRO A 147 6.36 -48.25 16.60
N GLU A 148 7.14 -49.09 17.22
CA GLU A 148 8.35 -48.82 17.99
C GLU A 148 9.45 -48.18 17.12
N ASP A 149 10.19 -47.37 17.81
CA ASP A 149 11.47 -46.78 17.58
C ASP A 149 12.53 -47.84 17.18
N THR A 150 13.20 -47.71 16.05
CA THR A 150 14.51 -48.29 15.84
C THR A 150 15.38 -47.52 14.84
N ALA A 151 16.43 -46.95 15.44
CA ALA A 151 17.81 -46.93 14.96
C ALA A 151 18.21 -46.14 13.70
N GLU A 152 19.02 -45.16 13.98
CA GLU A 152 20.05 -44.62 13.08
C GLU A 152 20.90 -45.69 12.42
N PRO A 153 21.47 -45.44 11.24
CA PRO A 153 22.87 -45.74 11.05
C PRO A 153 23.72 -44.60 10.54
N GLU A 154 24.85 -44.55 11.14
CA GLU A 154 26.12 -43.85 10.97
C GLU A 154 26.50 -43.35 9.58
N GLU A 155 27.18 -42.21 9.63
CA GLU A 155 28.05 -41.64 8.62
C GLU A 155 29.04 -42.65 7.99
N LYS A 156 29.14 -42.60 6.67
CA LYS A 156 30.37 -42.93 5.96
C LYS A 156 30.60 -41.93 4.85
N ALA A 157 31.59 -41.09 5.08
CA ALA A 157 32.26 -40.28 4.10
C ALA A 157 32.90 -41.14 3.02
N VAL A 158 32.62 -40.87 1.75
CA VAL A 158 33.47 -41.27 0.63
C VAL A 158 33.78 -40.06 -0.23
N LYS A 159 35.08 -39.73 -0.21
CA LYS A 159 35.73 -38.88 -1.25
C LYS A 159 35.84 -39.68 -2.54
N LYS A 160 35.58 -39.07 -3.69
CA LYS A 160 36.44 -38.97 -4.86
C LYS A 160 35.68 -38.56 -6.12
N GLU A 161 36.16 -37.59 -6.70
CA GLU A 161 36.85 -37.33 -7.98
C GLU A 161 35.94 -36.80 -9.11
N ALA A 162 36.48 -35.73 -9.68
CA ALA A 162 36.00 -35.00 -10.83
C ALA A 162 36.08 -35.85 -12.12
N ALA A 163 35.10 -35.71 -12.97
CA ALA A 163 35.23 -35.84 -14.40
C ALA A 163 34.28 -34.87 -15.11
N ASP A 164 34.89 -34.05 -15.85
CA ASP A 164 34.52 -33.11 -16.88
C ASP A 164 33.57 -33.74 -17.93
N SER A 165 32.45 -33.08 -18.23
CA SER A 165 31.89 -33.01 -19.58
C SER A 165 30.88 -31.86 -19.65
N GLY A 166 31.24 -30.85 -20.44
CA GLY A 166 30.39 -29.72 -20.73
C GLY A 166 29.18 -30.06 -21.59
N GLU A 167 28.12 -29.26 -21.43
CA GLU A 167 27.40 -28.71 -22.56
C GLU A 167 26.26 -27.76 -22.05
N ASN A 168 26.39 -26.52 -22.49
CA ASN A 168 25.36 -25.56 -22.89
C ASN A 168 24.17 -25.27 -21.96
N ALA A 169 24.35 -24.21 -21.22
CA ALA A 169 23.22 -23.34 -20.80
C ALA A 169 22.98 -22.26 -21.88
N PRO A 170 21.75 -21.97 -22.26
CA PRO A 170 21.48 -20.84 -23.18
C PRO A 170 21.59 -19.50 -22.45
N ALA A 171 22.29 -18.61 -23.13
CA ALA A 171 22.55 -17.23 -22.70
C ALA A 171 21.30 -16.43 -22.46
N ALA A 172 21.25 -15.76 -21.33
CA ALA A 172 20.30 -14.69 -21.05
C ALA A 172 20.54 -13.53 -22.03
N LEU A 173 19.51 -13.17 -22.79
CA LEU A 173 19.48 -11.96 -23.59
C LEU A 173 19.45 -10.73 -22.66
N GLN A 174 20.59 -10.07 -22.58
CA GLN A 174 20.68 -8.71 -22.06
C GLN A 174 20.11 -7.75 -23.11
N SER A 175 18.94 -7.18 -22.83
CA SER A 175 18.46 -6.02 -23.54
C SER A 175 19.20 -4.78 -23.07
N THR A 176 20.01 -4.21 -23.94
CA THR A 176 20.63 -2.89 -23.75
C THR A 176 19.55 -1.81 -23.91
N ALA A 177 18.98 -1.36 -22.81
CA ALA A 177 18.23 -0.12 -22.77
C ALA A 177 19.21 1.04 -22.51
N ALA A 178 19.18 2.02 -23.40
CA ALA A 178 19.99 3.22 -23.33
C ALA A 178 19.75 3.96 -21.99
N ALA A 179 20.85 4.23 -21.30
CA ALA A 179 20.85 5.02 -20.08
C ALA A 179 20.45 6.47 -20.41
N LYS A 180 19.25 6.87 -19.99
CA LYS A 180 18.94 8.27 -19.74
C LYS A 180 19.54 8.62 -18.37
N SER A 181 20.30 9.69 -18.34
CA SER A 181 20.91 10.28 -17.17
C SER A 181 19.86 10.43 -16.05
N ALA A 182 20.10 9.74 -14.94
CA ALA A 182 19.30 9.84 -13.73
C ALA A 182 19.54 11.20 -13.06
N PRO A 183 18.53 11.81 -12.44
CA PRO A 183 18.74 12.96 -11.56
C PRO A 183 19.60 12.54 -10.37
N GLU A 184 20.40 13.45 -9.88
CA GLU A 184 21.32 13.27 -8.76
C GLU A 184 20.60 12.65 -7.57
N LYS A 185 21.06 11.47 -7.18
CA LYS A 185 20.64 10.82 -5.95
C LYS A 185 21.05 11.70 -4.79
N ASN A 186 20.06 12.33 -4.20
CA ASN A 186 20.19 12.86 -2.85
C ASN A 186 20.45 11.65 -1.93
N THR A 187 21.72 11.37 -1.66
CA THR A 187 22.13 10.30 -0.73
C THR A 187 21.78 10.76 0.68
N SER A 188 20.53 10.53 1.10
CA SER A 188 20.19 10.60 2.51
C SER A 188 21.04 9.55 3.23
N VAL A 189 22.01 10.01 4.01
CA VAL A 189 22.82 9.15 4.89
C VAL A 189 21.86 8.49 5.86
N GLU A 190 21.76 7.17 5.80
CA GLU A 190 20.93 6.41 6.74
C GLU A 190 21.49 6.64 8.15
N LYS A 191 20.69 7.27 9.01
CA LYS A 191 21.08 7.58 10.38
C LYS A 191 21.24 6.30 11.20
N SER A 192 22.25 6.25 12.08
CA SER A 192 22.42 5.13 12.99
C SER A 192 21.17 4.93 13.86
N PRO A 193 20.74 3.66 14.13
CA PRO A 193 19.55 3.41 14.91
C PRO A 193 19.74 3.85 16.38
N VAL A 194 18.64 4.34 16.98
CA VAL A 194 18.55 4.67 18.41
C VAL A 194 17.73 3.63 19.15
N SER A 195 17.97 3.43 20.44
CA SER A 195 17.23 2.45 21.27
C SER A 195 16.03 3.06 21.99
N ASN A 196 15.83 4.36 21.91
CA ASN A 196 14.66 5.05 22.46
C ASN A 196 13.39 4.67 21.71
N VAL A 197 12.27 4.59 22.42
CA VAL A 197 10.99 4.20 21.83
C VAL A 197 10.00 5.36 21.80
N ILE A 198 9.00 5.24 20.92
CA ILE A 198 7.90 6.18 20.81
C ILE A 198 6.63 5.48 21.35
N LYS A 199 6.01 6.10 22.36
CA LYS A 199 4.72 5.64 22.89
C LYS A 199 3.65 6.70 22.63
N VAL A 200 2.57 6.29 21.98
CA VAL A 200 1.43 7.13 21.66
C VAL A 200 0.19 6.56 22.35
N VAL A 201 -0.49 7.40 23.11
CA VAL A 201 -1.80 7.10 23.71
C VAL A 201 -2.77 8.18 23.28
N ASN A 202 -3.72 7.84 22.43
CA ASN A 202 -4.75 8.79 22.03
C ASN A 202 -6.12 8.37 22.59
N ASN A 203 -6.59 9.10 23.60
CA ASN A 203 -7.94 8.93 24.17
C ASN A 203 -8.91 10.05 23.73
N TRP A 204 -8.49 10.85 22.77
CA TRP A 204 -9.32 11.91 22.22
C TRP A 204 -10.18 11.40 21.05
N ALA A 205 -11.39 10.92 21.35
CA ALA A 205 -12.25 10.25 20.38
C ALA A 205 -12.73 11.15 19.21
N ASP A 206 -12.90 12.46 19.46
CA ASP A 206 -13.52 13.38 18.50
C ASP A 206 -12.55 14.00 17.49
N LYS A 207 -11.24 13.80 17.67
CA LYS A 207 -10.22 14.34 16.76
C LYS A 207 -9.14 13.33 16.41
N ILE A 208 -8.50 13.57 15.30
CA ILE A 208 -7.37 12.77 14.81
C ILE A 208 -6.08 13.40 15.35
N LEU A 209 -5.30 12.61 16.07
CA LEU A 209 -3.92 12.98 16.41
C LEU A 209 -3.02 12.75 15.20
N LYS A 210 -2.37 13.80 14.71
CA LYS A 210 -1.46 13.74 13.57
C LYS A 210 -0.02 13.71 14.05
N ILE A 211 0.73 12.74 13.56
CA ILE A 211 2.15 12.55 13.87
C ILE A 211 2.91 12.37 12.57
N THR A 212 3.93 13.18 12.35
CA THR A 212 4.85 13.03 11.21
C THR A 212 6.13 12.34 11.67
N LEU A 213 6.52 11.26 10.99
CA LEU A 213 7.83 10.62 11.15
C LEU A 213 8.77 11.12 10.05
N ASP A 214 9.88 11.75 10.42
CA ASP A 214 10.87 12.28 9.49
C ASP A 214 12.26 11.67 9.75
N ASN A 215 12.65 10.71 8.91
CA ASN A 215 13.92 9.99 8.98
C ASN A 215 14.19 9.36 10.35
N VAL A 216 13.15 8.78 10.96
CA VAL A 216 13.23 8.07 12.25
C VAL A 216 13.86 6.69 12.05
N ASN A 217 14.88 6.34 12.84
CA ASN A 217 15.51 5.01 12.82
C ASN A 217 15.65 4.50 14.26
N ILE A 218 14.81 3.52 14.63
CA ILE A 218 14.75 2.94 15.97
C ILE A 218 15.06 1.45 15.92
N LYS A 219 15.92 0.99 16.82
CA LYS A 219 16.15 -0.42 17.13
C LYS A 219 16.13 -0.59 18.64
N ALA A 220 15.06 -1.15 19.17
CA ALA A 220 14.80 -1.23 20.60
C ALA A 220 14.55 -2.68 21.05
N ASP A 221 14.72 -2.96 22.35
CA ASP A 221 14.38 -4.25 22.97
C ASP A 221 12.89 -4.36 23.32
N LYS A 222 12.15 -3.26 23.16
CA LYS A 222 10.69 -3.15 23.31
C LYS A 222 10.05 -2.85 21.96
N ALA A 223 8.75 -2.52 21.94
CA ALA A 223 8.11 -1.95 20.77
C ALA A 223 8.81 -0.63 20.39
N ALA A 224 9.35 -0.54 19.17
CA ALA A 224 10.02 0.67 18.68
C ALA A 224 9.06 1.86 18.66
N MET A 225 7.81 1.62 18.21
CA MET A 225 6.70 2.56 18.33
C MET A 225 5.45 1.81 18.72
N SER A 226 4.68 2.35 19.68
CA SER A 226 3.39 1.79 20.09
C SER A 226 2.29 2.84 20.05
N ILE A 227 1.11 2.44 19.56
CA ILE A 227 -0.08 3.28 19.46
C ILE A 227 -1.23 2.57 20.16
N SER A 228 -1.92 3.28 21.04
CA SER A 228 -3.05 2.79 21.83
C SER A 228 -4.07 3.90 22.13
N GLY A 229 -5.23 3.50 22.65
CA GLY A 229 -6.31 4.41 23.01
C GLY A 229 -7.47 4.39 22.02
N SER A 230 -8.55 5.08 22.37
CA SER A 230 -9.81 5.08 21.62
C SER A 230 -9.85 6.13 20.48
N GLY A 231 -8.90 7.05 20.45
CA GLY A 231 -8.83 8.10 19.43
C GLY A 231 -8.03 7.68 18.19
N ASN A 232 -8.39 8.26 17.04
CA ASN A 232 -7.72 7.99 15.78
C ASN A 232 -6.35 8.65 15.70
N VAL A 233 -5.40 7.97 15.08
CA VAL A 233 -4.04 8.47 14.84
C VAL A 233 -3.73 8.41 13.36
N THR A 234 -3.26 9.51 12.80
CA THR A 234 -2.67 9.56 11.45
C THR A 234 -1.17 9.68 11.57
N LEU A 235 -0.48 8.75 10.95
CA LEU A 235 0.98 8.73 10.84
C LEU A 235 1.36 9.15 9.42
N GLU A 236 1.88 10.37 9.29
CA GLU A 236 2.42 10.91 8.06
C GLU A 236 3.90 10.52 7.94
N LEU A 237 4.33 10.16 6.76
CA LEU A 237 5.68 9.67 6.52
C LEU A 237 6.49 10.71 5.73
N ASP A 238 7.60 11.14 6.31
CA ASP A 238 8.61 11.98 5.65
C ASP A 238 9.93 11.22 5.61
N GLY A 239 10.57 11.20 4.43
CA GLY A 239 11.86 10.55 4.28
C GLY A 239 11.82 9.03 4.59
N LYS A 240 12.92 8.50 5.11
CA LYS A 240 13.06 7.06 5.37
C LYS A 240 12.93 6.74 6.85
N ASN A 241 11.86 6.06 7.22
CA ASN A 241 11.60 5.65 8.59
C ASN A 241 11.81 4.15 8.78
N LYS A 242 12.49 3.77 9.84
CA LYS A 242 12.78 2.37 10.19
C LYS A 242 12.48 2.10 11.65
N LEU A 243 11.65 1.11 11.91
CA LEU A 243 11.26 0.66 13.23
C LEU A 243 11.64 -0.83 13.38
N GLN A 244 12.49 -1.16 14.34
CA GLN A 244 12.86 -2.53 14.66
C GLN A 244 12.65 -2.78 16.14
N SER A 245 11.77 -3.71 16.47
CA SER A 245 11.40 -4.05 17.86
C SER A 245 12.10 -5.31 18.36
N GLY A 246 12.14 -5.43 19.68
CA GLY A 246 12.65 -6.60 20.35
C GLY A 246 11.65 -7.74 20.36
N MET A 247 12.06 -8.86 20.96
CA MET A 247 11.25 -10.07 21.09
C MET A 247 9.88 -9.76 21.70
N ASN A 248 8.83 -10.40 21.20
CA ASN A 248 7.43 -10.29 21.62
C ASN A 248 6.70 -9.01 21.15
N TYR A 249 7.38 -8.04 20.54
CA TYR A 249 6.80 -6.77 20.16
C TYR A 249 6.73 -6.59 18.65
N ALA A 250 5.63 -5.98 18.19
CA ALA A 250 5.50 -5.54 16.81
C ALA A 250 6.43 -4.35 16.53
N GLY A 251 6.89 -4.21 15.27
CA GLY A 251 7.71 -3.09 14.85
C GLY A 251 7.01 -1.75 15.06
N LEU A 252 5.80 -1.63 14.52
CA LEU A 252 4.80 -0.63 14.87
C LEU A 252 3.65 -1.35 15.59
N SER A 253 3.62 -1.23 16.91
CA SER A 253 2.67 -1.95 17.76
C SER A 253 1.33 -1.21 17.84
N LYS A 254 0.26 -1.90 17.49
CA LYS A 254 -1.14 -1.48 17.60
C LYS A 254 -1.97 -2.65 18.15
N ASN A 255 -1.95 -2.79 19.46
CA ASN A 255 -2.73 -3.83 20.15
C ASN A 255 -4.18 -3.36 20.38
N ASN A 256 -5.13 -4.26 20.27
CA ASN A 256 -6.49 -3.99 20.73
C ASN A 256 -6.52 -3.86 22.25
N GLY A 257 -7.28 -2.88 22.74
CA GLY A 257 -7.58 -2.72 24.15
C GLY A 257 -8.61 -3.76 24.63
N ASP A 258 -8.65 -3.96 25.93
CA ASP A 258 -9.55 -4.95 26.56
C ASP A 258 -11.04 -4.63 26.37
N ASN A 259 -11.39 -3.38 26.05
CA ASN A 259 -12.77 -2.90 25.90
C ASN A 259 -13.27 -2.87 24.44
N GLY A 260 -12.42 -3.22 23.45
CA GLY A 260 -12.79 -3.22 22.03
C GLY A 260 -13.15 -1.85 21.44
N ASN A 261 -12.76 -0.77 22.10
CA ASN A 261 -13.03 0.60 21.68
C ASN A 261 -11.71 1.27 21.22
N ASP A 262 -11.13 0.73 20.16
CA ASP A 262 -9.82 1.13 19.67
C ASP A 262 -9.94 2.13 18.51
N GLY A 263 -9.11 3.19 18.56
CA GLY A 263 -9.02 4.14 17.46
C GLY A 263 -8.36 3.54 16.21
N THR A 264 -8.59 4.17 15.07
CA THR A 264 -7.98 3.81 13.79
C THR A 264 -6.57 4.38 13.68
N LEU A 265 -5.62 3.53 13.26
CA LEU A 265 -4.31 3.96 12.79
C LEU A 265 -4.34 4.10 11.28
N THR A 266 -4.11 5.29 10.77
CA THR A 266 -3.92 5.56 9.35
C THR A 266 -2.45 5.89 9.08
N ILE A 267 -1.82 5.17 8.14
CA ILE A 267 -0.45 5.42 7.68
C ILE A 267 -0.54 6.00 6.26
N GLN A 268 0.10 7.13 6.04
CA GLN A 268 0.03 7.84 4.77
C GLN A 268 1.31 8.64 4.45
N ASP A 269 1.45 9.03 3.18
CA ASP A 269 2.40 9.98 2.63
C ASP A 269 1.61 10.89 1.68
N LYS A 270 1.09 12.00 2.18
CA LYS A 270 0.22 12.93 1.45
C LYS A 270 0.74 14.37 1.39
N ASN A 271 1.85 14.64 2.05
CA ASN A 271 2.45 15.97 2.09
C ASN A 271 3.37 16.28 0.90
N GLY A 272 3.48 15.37 -0.08
CA GLY A 272 4.30 15.54 -1.29
C GLY A 272 5.78 15.20 -1.09
N THR A 273 6.14 14.64 0.05
CA THR A 273 7.48 14.07 0.30
C THR A 273 7.48 12.57 -0.03
N SER A 274 8.58 12.03 -0.51
CA SER A 274 8.66 10.58 -0.74
C SER A 274 8.91 9.86 0.58
N GLY A 275 7.85 9.59 1.33
CA GLY A 275 7.89 8.96 2.65
C GLY A 275 7.85 7.43 2.59
N SER A 276 8.68 6.77 3.41
CA SER A 276 8.70 5.32 3.55
C SER A 276 8.75 4.86 4.99
N LEU A 277 8.20 3.67 5.25
CA LEU A 277 8.27 3.00 6.54
C LEU A 277 8.72 1.55 6.35
N GLU A 278 9.85 1.20 6.94
CA GLU A 278 10.32 -0.17 7.11
C GLU A 278 10.12 -0.57 8.58
N SER A 279 9.25 -1.57 8.83
CA SER A 279 8.86 -1.98 10.17
C SER A 279 9.08 -3.47 10.40
N HIS A 280 9.92 -3.81 11.38
CA HIS A 280 10.30 -5.17 11.72
C HIS A 280 9.84 -5.55 13.12
N GLY A 281 8.99 -6.57 13.22
CA GLY A 281 8.65 -7.20 14.49
C GLY A 281 9.79 -8.06 15.04
N GLY A 282 9.89 -8.13 16.35
CA GLY A 282 10.68 -9.16 17.02
C GLY A 282 9.98 -10.52 16.97
N ALA A 283 10.65 -11.59 17.38
CA ALA A 283 10.04 -12.93 17.41
C ALA A 283 8.67 -12.88 18.11
N GLY A 284 7.63 -13.35 17.45
CA GLY A 284 6.25 -13.29 17.93
C GLY A 284 5.48 -12.00 17.67
N GLY A 285 6.14 -10.91 17.32
CA GLY A 285 5.51 -9.61 17.01
C GLY A 285 5.31 -9.39 15.51
N ALA A 286 4.23 -8.74 15.11
CA ALA A 286 3.97 -8.35 13.73
C ALA A 286 4.96 -7.28 13.23
N GLY A 287 5.12 -7.13 11.92
CA GLY A 287 5.82 -5.97 11.36
C GLY A 287 5.05 -4.69 11.73
N ILE A 288 3.78 -4.61 11.31
CA ILE A 288 2.83 -3.57 11.69
C ILE A 288 1.59 -4.28 12.23
N GLY A 289 1.23 -4.04 13.49
CA GLY A 289 0.04 -4.66 14.10
C GLY A 289 0.25 -5.06 15.55
N SER A 290 -0.10 -6.29 15.92
CA SER A 290 -0.06 -6.66 17.34
C SER A 290 1.24 -7.34 17.79
N ASP A 291 1.48 -7.18 19.06
CA ASP A 291 2.48 -7.93 19.81
C ASP A 291 2.07 -9.41 19.95
N ILE A 292 2.98 -10.23 20.47
CA ILE A 292 2.70 -11.65 20.72
C ILE A 292 1.43 -11.84 21.55
N SER A 293 0.60 -12.81 21.17
CA SER A 293 -0.65 -13.18 21.84
C SER A 293 -1.66 -12.03 22.00
N LYS A 294 -1.53 -10.99 21.17
CA LYS A 294 -2.47 -9.87 21.11
C LYS A 294 -3.19 -9.87 19.76
N ASP A 295 -4.35 -9.25 19.75
CA ASP A 295 -5.13 -8.97 18.55
C ASP A 295 -4.91 -7.54 18.09
N THR A 296 -5.12 -7.28 16.82
CA THR A 296 -5.11 -5.93 16.23
C THR A 296 -6.33 -5.68 15.35
N SER A 297 -6.72 -4.41 15.25
CA SER A 297 -7.77 -3.97 14.34
C SER A 297 -7.60 -2.50 13.94
N HIS A 298 -8.43 -2.06 12.98
CA HIS A 298 -8.52 -0.66 12.57
C HIS A 298 -7.17 -0.09 12.11
N ILE A 299 -6.52 -0.79 11.17
CA ILE A 299 -5.30 -0.32 10.50
C ILE A 299 -5.62 0.02 9.05
N VAL A 300 -5.29 1.24 8.64
CA VAL A 300 -5.46 1.74 7.26
C VAL A 300 -4.09 2.14 6.72
N ILE A 301 -3.69 1.56 5.60
CA ILE A 301 -2.56 2.06 4.80
C ILE A 301 -3.16 2.78 3.60
N ASP A 302 -2.97 4.10 3.57
CA ASP A 302 -3.60 4.99 2.60
C ASP A 302 -2.64 5.41 1.48
N SER A 303 -1.36 5.57 1.78
CA SER A 303 -0.30 5.86 0.80
C SER A 303 1.10 5.63 1.40
N GLY A 304 2.16 5.89 0.63
CA GLY A 304 3.56 5.72 1.02
C GLY A 304 4.17 4.38 0.60
N GLU A 305 5.48 4.25 0.78
CA GLU A 305 6.21 3.00 0.56
C GLU A 305 6.36 2.25 1.90
N ILE A 306 5.65 1.14 2.05
CA ILE A 306 5.57 0.37 3.29
C ILE A 306 6.24 -0.99 3.12
N THR A 307 7.23 -1.28 3.97
CA THR A 307 7.79 -2.62 4.13
C THR A 307 7.56 -3.08 5.57
N ALA A 308 6.82 -4.17 5.73
CA ALA A 308 6.46 -4.74 7.03
C ALA A 308 6.88 -6.20 7.12
N VAL A 309 7.74 -6.53 8.08
CA VAL A 309 8.29 -7.87 8.27
C VAL A 309 7.92 -8.38 9.67
N GLY A 310 7.14 -9.45 9.72
CA GLY A 310 6.78 -10.13 10.97
C GLY A 310 7.94 -10.95 11.53
N GLY A 311 8.02 -11.02 12.86
CA GLY A 311 8.90 -11.97 13.55
C GLY A 311 8.36 -13.40 13.49
N ILE A 312 9.07 -14.36 14.09
CA ILE A 312 8.69 -15.78 14.07
C ILE A 312 7.21 -15.95 14.42
N GLY A 313 6.45 -16.56 13.54
CA GLY A 313 5.03 -16.85 13.71
C GLY A 313 4.08 -15.66 13.56
N ALA A 314 4.55 -14.45 13.35
CA ALA A 314 3.72 -13.26 13.30
C ALA A 314 3.48 -12.77 11.85
N ALA A 315 2.41 -12.02 11.62
CA ALA A 315 2.12 -11.45 10.32
C ALA A 315 3.07 -10.30 9.95
N GLY A 316 3.28 -10.05 8.65
CA GLY A 316 3.92 -8.82 8.19
C GLY A 316 3.08 -7.61 8.59
N ILE A 317 1.81 -7.59 8.16
CA ILE A 317 0.82 -6.60 8.60
C ILE A 317 -0.34 -7.36 9.23
N GLY A 318 -0.58 -7.14 10.53
CA GLY A 318 -1.72 -7.74 11.23
C GLY A 318 -1.37 -8.38 12.56
N GLY A 319 -1.72 -9.67 12.75
CA GLY A 319 -1.66 -10.35 14.04
C GLY A 319 -0.27 -10.79 14.45
N GLY A 320 0.06 -10.66 15.73
CA GLY A 320 1.21 -11.32 16.35
C GLY A 320 1.00 -12.84 16.45
N ASN A 321 2.05 -13.57 16.83
CA ASN A 321 1.97 -15.00 17.04
C ASN A 321 1.05 -15.34 18.24
N ALA A 322 0.18 -16.32 18.08
CA ALA A 322 -0.72 -16.81 19.13
C ALA A 322 -0.05 -17.90 19.98
N ALA A 323 1.05 -17.57 20.65
CA ALA A 323 1.91 -18.54 21.32
C ALA A 323 1.30 -19.18 22.59
N PHE A 324 0.30 -18.58 23.18
CA PHE A 324 -0.26 -19.03 24.45
C PHE A 324 -1.77 -19.25 24.36
N PRO A 325 -2.25 -20.50 24.28
CA PRO A 325 -3.69 -20.77 24.20
C PRO A 325 -4.46 -20.40 25.49
N ARG A 326 -3.76 -20.05 26.58
CA ARG A 326 -4.38 -19.73 27.85
C ARG A 326 -4.80 -18.26 28.04
N ASP A 327 -4.25 -17.32 27.27
CA ASP A 327 -4.40 -15.90 27.56
C ASP A 327 -5.41 -15.17 26.62
N ASN A 328 -6.30 -15.92 25.97
CA ASN A 328 -7.30 -15.37 25.02
C ASN A 328 -6.73 -14.57 23.83
N GLY A 329 -5.42 -14.37 23.76
CA GLY A 329 -4.77 -13.74 22.63
C GLY A 329 -4.67 -14.70 21.45
N ARG A 330 -5.24 -14.32 20.29
CA ARG A 330 -5.40 -15.23 19.16
C ARG A 330 -4.64 -14.80 17.93
N GLY A 331 -3.87 -13.70 18.01
CA GLY A 331 -3.16 -13.13 16.88
C GLY A 331 -4.10 -12.71 15.74
N ARG A 332 -5.30 -12.22 16.07
CA ARG A 332 -6.30 -11.80 15.07
C ARG A 332 -5.94 -10.46 14.47
N ALA A 333 -6.37 -10.27 13.23
CA ALA A 333 -6.19 -9.05 12.46
C ALA A 333 -7.49 -8.69 11.74
N THR A 334 -8.31 -7.87 12.36
CA THR A 334 -9.61 -7.50 11.82
C THR A 334 -9.64 -6.03 11.40
N ASP A 335 -10.45 -5.71 10.39
CA ASP A 335 -10.56 -4.36 9.83
C ASP A 335 -9.19 -3.78 9.41
N ILE A 336 -8.46 -4.56 8.62
CA ILE A 336 -7.22 -4.12 7.97
C ILE A 336 -7.56 -3.64 6.57
N THR A 337 -7.29 -2.37 6.27
CA THR A 337 -7.57 -1.77 4.96
C THR A 337 -6.29 -1.29 4.28
N ILE A 338 -6.05 -1.76 3.07
CA ILE A 338 -5.05 -1.17 2.17
C ILE A 338 -5.80 -0.35 1.12
N ALA A 339 -5.66 0.96 1.22
CA ALA A 339 -6.33 1.92 0.35
C ALA A 339 -5.43 2.46 -0.76
N GLY A 340 -4.11 2.42 -0.56
CA GLY A 340 -3.12 2.93 -1.51
C GLY A 340 -1.69 2.58 -1.12
N GLY A 341 -0.74 3.22 -1.76
CA GLY A 341 0.70 3.05 -1.53
C GLY A 341 1.32 1.81 -2.20
N THR A 342 2.61 1.65 -2.00
CA THR A 342 3.36 0.43 -2.36
C THR A 342 3.63 -0.36 -1.10
N VAL A 343 2.99 -1.52 -0.96
CA VAL A 343 3.01 -2.31 0.27
C VAL A 343 3.72 -3.63 0.04
N LYS A 344 4.78 -3.87 0.78
CA LYS A 344 5.49 -5.13 0.87
C LYS A 344 5.34 -5.70 2.27
N ALA A 345 4.62 -6.80 2.42
CA ALA A 345 4.38 -7.46 3.69
C ALA A 345 4.94 -8.88 3.69
N GLU A 346 5.76 -9.23 4.68
CA GLU A 346 6.37 -10.54 4.83
C GLU A 346 6.02 -11.12 6.21
N GLY A 347 5.27 -12.20 6.22
CA GLY A 347 4.97 -12.94 7.45
C GLY A 347 6.15 -13.77 7.93
N GLY A 348 6.29 -13.90 9.23
CA GLY A 348 7.35 -14.67 9.85
C GLY A 348 7.18 -16.18 9.66
N ALA A 349 8.30 -16.89 9.54
CA ALA A 349 8.31 -18.35 9.45
C ALA A 349 7.83 -19.02 10.75
N ALA A 350 7.35 -20.25 10.63
CA ALA A 350 7.21 -21.14 11.78
C ALA A 350 8.59 -21.37 12.41
N GLY A 351 8.64 -21.43 13.72
CA GLY A 351 9.90 -21.62 14.42
C GLY A 351 9.72 -21.82 15.92
N GLU A 352 10.83 -22.10 16.57
CA GLU A 352 10.91 -22.14 18.02
C GLU A 352 11.68 -20.91 18.49
N TYR A 353 11.20 -20.30 19.55
CA TYR A 353 11.97 -19.28 20.27
C TYR A 353 11.78 -19.45 21.77
N LYS A 354 12.80 -19.06 22.51
CA LYS A 354 12.81 -19.15 23.97
C LYS A 354 12.57 -17.75 24.52
N ASP A 355 11.48 -17.60 25.24
CA ASP A 355 11.28 -16.42 26.08
C ASP A 355 12.00 -16.62 27.40
N GLU A 356 13.14 -15.97 27.62
CA GLU A 356 13.95 -16.10 28.82
C GLU A 356 13.27 -15.50 30.06
N ALA A 357 12.35 -14.56 29.87
CA ALA A 357 11.64 -13.90 30.96
C ALA A 357 10.64 -14.86 31.68
N VAL A 358 10.05 -15.80 30.92
CA VAL A 358 9.07 -16.76 31.42
C VAL A 358 9.62 -18.20 31.48
N ASN A 359 10.87 -18.41 31.08
CA ASN A 359 11.55 -19.72 31.02
C ASN A 359 10.74 -20.82 30.30
N TYR A 360 9.97 -20.43 29.29
CA TYR A 360 9.08 -21.31 28.55
C TYR A 360 9.60 -21.45 27.11
N TYR A 361 9.69 -22.70 26.66
CA TYR A 361 9.93 -22.99 25.26
C TYR A 361 8.58 -22.94 24.53
N THR A 362 8.40 -22.03 23.59
CA THR A 362 7.29 -22.13 22.65
C THR A 362 7.69 -23.17 21.61
N SER A 363 7.19 -24.37 21.75
CA SER A 363 7.37 -25.41 20.76
C SER A 363 6.67 -25.03 19.48
N SER A 364 7.39 -25.04 18.36
CA SER A 364 6.98 -24.87 16.94
C SER A 364 5.70 -24.07 16.70
N THR A 365 5.82 -22.77 16.59
CA THR A 365 4.71 -21.88 16.18
C THR A 365 4.38 -22.08 14.70
N GLY A 366 3.13 -21.94 14.30
CA GLY A 366 2.76 -21.81 12.89
C GLY A 366 3.32 -20.53 12.28
N ALA A 367 3.45 -20.45 10.97
CA ALA A 367 3.86 -19.22 10.26
C ALA A 367 2.76 -18.18 10.31
N GLY A 368 3.12 -16.89 10.32
CA GLY A 368 2.20 -15.76 10.16
C GLY A 368 1.93 -15.45 8.69
N ALA A 369 0.77 -14.85 8.39
CA ALA A 369 0.43 -14.38 7.06
C ALA A 369 1.29 -13.18 6.64
N GLY A 370 1.44 -12.95 5.32
CA GLY A 370 2.01 -11.69 4.85
C GLY A 370 1.16 -10.50 5.32
N ILE A 371 -0.14 -10.51 4.97
CA ILE A 371 -1.15 -9.60 5.51
C ILE A 371 -2.26 -10.44 6.12
N GLY A 372 -2.52 -10.30 7.42
CA GLY A 372 -3.62 -10.99 8.10
C GLY A 372 -3.27 -11.50 9.49
N SER A 373 -3.71 -12.72 9.86
CA SER A 373 -3.50 -13.23 11.21
C SER A 373 -2.10 -13.81 11.42
N GLY A 374 -1.64 -13.81 12.66
CA GLY A 374 -0.47 -14.57 13.08
C GLY A 374 -0.73 -16.08 13.06
N GLY A 375 0.36 -16.86 13.16
CA GLY A 375 0.32 -18.30 13.27
C GLY A 375 -0.06 -18.77 14.66
N ASN A 376 -0.68 -19.95 14.72
CA ASN A 376 -1.06 -20.60 15.96
C ASN A 376 -0.39 -21.98 16.03
N TYR A 377 -0.01 -22.38 17.26
CA TYR A 377 0.62 -23.67 17.53
C TYR A 377 -0.36 -24.84 17.51
N THR A 378 -1.56 -24.65 18.00
CA THR A 378 -2.56 -25.69 18.15
C THR A 378 -3.69 -25.52 17.16
N GLN A 379 -4.24 -26.64 16.66
CA GLN A 379 -5.55 -26.66 16.03
C GLN A 379 -6.51 -25.85 16.91
N ILE A 380 -7.19 -24.91 16.30
CA ILE A 380 -8.22 -24.15 17.01
C ILE A 380 -9.25 -25.13 17.55
N ASP A 381 -9.43 -25.13 18.85
CA ASP A 381 -10.53 -25.86 19.48
C ASP A 381 -11.85 -25.37 18.86
N SER A 382 -12.73 -26.28 18.50
CA SER A 382 -14.04 -25.99 17.88
C SER A 382 -14.86 -24.96 18.67
N LYS A 383 -14.59 -24.81 19.97
CA LYS A 383 -15.20 -23.82 20.85
C LYS A 383 -14.91 -22.37 20.43
N TYR A 384 -13.78 -22.11 19.73
CA TYR A 384 -13.34 -20.78 19.34
C TYR A 384 -13.40 -20.57 17.81
N GLY A 385 -13.90 -21.56 17.06
CA GLY A 385 -13.90 -21.56 15.61
C GLY A 385 -14.83 -20.55 14.95
N ASP A 386 -15.78 -19.99 15.71
CA ASP A 386 -16.78 -19.04 15.16
C ASP A 386 -16.29 -17.59 15.10
N ASP A 387 -15.19 -17.27 15.75
CA ASP A 387 -14.61 -15.92 15.71
C ASP A 387 -13.94 -15.62 14.36
N CYS A 388 -14.06 -14.37 13.90
CA CYS A 388 -13.31 -13.89 12.75
C CYS A 388 -11.85 -13.63 13.15
N TYR A 389 -10.91 -14.32 12.51
CA TYR A 389 -9.47 -14.17 12.77
C TYR A 389 -8.79 -13.15 11.88
N TYR A 390 -9.34 -12.92 10.69
CA TYR A 390 -8.86 -11.87 9.80
C TYR A 390 -10.02 -11.29 8.98
N ASP A 391 -10.04 -9.96 8.89
CA ASP A 391 -10.92 -9.19 7.99
C ASP A 391 -10.05 -8.16 7.27
N ILE A 392 -9.86 -8.38 5.98
CA ILE A 392 -8.90 -7.64 5.16
C ILE A 392 -9.64 -7.06 3.96
N THR A 393 -9.50 -5.76 3.74
CA THR A 393 -9.99 -5.06 2.56
C THR A 393 -8.84 -4.43 1.80
N ILE A 394 -8.65 -4.77 0.54
CA ILE A 394 -7.68 -4.13 -0.36
C ILE A 394 -8.45 -3.45 -1.47
N LYS A 395 -8.41 -2.12 -1.51
CA LYS A 395 -9.14 -1.30 -2.48
C LYS A 395 -8.25 -0.39 -3.33
N GLY A 396 -6.94 -0.39 -3.07
CA GLY A 396 -5.96 0.38 -3.83
C GLY A 396 -4.55 -0.05 -3.51
N GLY A 397 -3.57 0.63 -4.10
CA GLY A 397 -2.15 0.36 -3.93
C GLY A 397 -1.61 -0.83 -4.74
N ASP A 398 -0.29 -0.97 -4.72
CA ASP A 398 0.43 -2.15 -5.25
C ASP A 398 0.94 -2.99 -4.07
N VAL A 399 0.40 -4.21 -3.95
CA VAL A 399 0.61 -5.07 -2.79
C VAL A 399 1.40 -6.31 -3.16
N THR A 400 2.49 -6.52 -2.45
CA THR A 400 3.24 -7.79 -2.43
C THR A 400 3.16 -8.36 -1.01
N ALA A 401 2.58 -9.55 -0.87
CA ALA A 401 2.40 -10.23 0.40
C ALA A 401 2.96 -11.65 0.33
N THR A 402 3.99 -11.92 1.13
CA THR A 402 4.67 -13.21 1.19
C THR A 402 4.72 -13.71 2.63
N THR A 403 5.03 -14.98 2.81
CA THR A 403 5.13 -15.57 4.16
C THR A 403 6.34 -16.47 4.27
N GLY A 404 6.91 -16.56 5.44
CA GLY A 404 7.97 -17.50 5.75
C GLY A 404 7.46 -18.95 5.77
N VAL A 405 8.37 -19.92 5.82
CA VAL A 405 8.04 -21.35 5.82
C VAL A 405 7.17 -21.73 7.03
N GLY A 406 6.06 -22.49 6.82
CA GLY A 406 5.25 -22.99 7.92
C GLY A 406 3.74 -23.01 7.68
N GLY A 407 3.28 -22.78 6.44
CA GLY A 407 1.90 -23.05 6.07
C GLY A 407 0.93 -21.87 6.20
N ALA A 408 1.38 -20.63 6.16
CA ALA A 408 0.51 -19.47 6.17
C ALA A 408 0.12 -19.00 4.76
N ALA A 409 -0.93 -18.19 4.66
CA ALA A 409 -1.34 -17.53 3.44
C ALA A 409 -0.51 -16.25 3.19
N GLY A 410 -0.30 -15.89 1.93
CA GLY A 410 0.26 -14.58 1.56
C GLY A 410 -0.64 -13.46 2.08
N ILE A 411 -1.93 -13.50 1.71
CA ILE A 411 -2.98 -12.61 2.24
C ILE A 411 -4.05 -13.46 2.89
N GLY A 412 -4.26 -13.31 4.20
CA GLY A 412 -5.34 -14.01 4.91
C GLY A 412 -4.91 -14.66 6.22
N GLY A 413 -5.06 -15.98 6.32
CA GLY A 413 -4.82 -16.72 7.56
C GLY A 413 -3.38 -17.13 7.77
N GLY A 414 -2.84 -16.93 8.97
CA GLY A 414 -1.67 -17.68 9.45
C GLY A 414 -1.98 -19.17 9.59
N SER A 415 -0.94 -19.97 9.80
CA SER A 415 -1.11 -21.40 10.07
C SER A 415 -1.95 -21.62 11.33
N GLY A 416 -2.96 -22.50 11.28
CA GLY A 416 -3.85 -22.77 12.40
C GLY A 416 -4.81 -21.63 12.76
N SER A 417 -5.11 -20.72 11.83
CA SER A 417 -6.02 -19.61 12.08
C SER A 417 -7.50 -20.02 11.99
N GLY A 418 -8.37 -19.19 12.57
CA GLY A 418 -9.84 -19.34 12.49
C GLY A 418 -10.42 -18.87 11.16
N LYS A 419 -11.72 -18.58 11.20
CA LYS A 419 -12.48 -18.08 10.04
C LYS A 419 -11.99 -16.69 9.62
N GLY A 420 -12.10 -16.34 8.34
CA GLY A 420 -11.70 -15.02 7.88
C GLY A 420 -12.45 -14.52 6.65
N LYS A 421 -12.28 -13.24 6.40
CA LYS A 421 -12.87 -12.53 5.27
C LYS A 421 -11.80 -11.72 4.54
N ILE A 422 -11.83 -11.75 3.22
CA ILE A 422 -10.96 -10.96 2.35
C ILE A 422 -11.82 -10.30 1.27
N GLU A 423 -11.67 -9.01 1.09
CA GLU A 423 -12.31 -8.23 0.03
C GLU A 423 -11.25 -7.52 -0.81
N ILE A 424 -11.26 -7.76 -2.12
CA ILE A 424 -10.39 -7.09 -3.11
C ILE A 424 -11.28 -6.39 -4.10
N LYS A 425 -11.09 -5.08 -4.25
CA LYS A 425 -11.97 -4.24 -5.06
C LYS A 425 -11.28 -3.00 -5.63
N ASP A 426 -12.06 -2.22 -6.37
CA ASP A 426 -11.68 -0.94 -6.93
C ASP A 426 -10.38 -1.06 -7.77
N ASN A 427 -9.36 -0.27 -7.47
CA ASN A 427 -8.10 -0.22 -8.22
C ASN A 427 -6.95 -0.98 -7.53
N ALA A 428 -7.26 -1.94 -6.66
CA ALA A 428 -6.25 -2.75 -6.00
C ALA A 428 -5.35 -3.49 -7.01
N VAL A 429 -4.05 -3.47 -6.80
CA VAL A 429 -3.09 -4.29 -7.55
C VAL A 429 -2.40 -5.23 -6.57
N ILE A 430 -2.60 -6.53 -6.76
CA ILE A 430 -1.86 -7.56 -6.04
C ILE A 430 -0.75 -8.06 -6.96
N SER A 431 0.44 -7.48 -6.83
CA SER A 431 1.60 -7.87 -7.64
C SER A 431 2.01 -9.30 -7.34
N ALA A 432 2.00 -9.69 -6.05
CA ALA A 432 2.14 -11.09 -5.65
C ALA A 432 1.50 -11.33 -4.28
N ALA A 433 0.82 -12.46 -4.14
CA ALA A 433 0.39 -13.03 -2.88
C ALA A 433 0.87 -14.49 -2.84
N GLU A 434 1.85 -14.80 -1.99
CA GLU A 434 2.51 -16.10 -1.99
C GLU A 434 2.39 -16.77 -0.62
N GLY A 435 1.69 -17.90 -0.59
CA GLY A 435 1.59 -18.76 0.59
C GLY A 435 2.80 -19.67 0.75
N SER A 436 2.98 -20.25 1.92
CA SER A 436 4.00 -21.25 2.20
C SER A 436 3.40 -22.59 2.65
N GLY A 437 4.19 -23.66 2.55
CA GLY A 437 3.74 -24.99 2.94
C GLY A 437 2.41 -25.36 2.32
N TYR A 438 1.36 -25.50 3.11
CA TYR A 438 -0.02 -25.76 2.66
C TYR A 438 -0.89 -24.48 2.60
N GLY A 439 -0.38 -23.31 2.93
CA GLY A 439 -1.15 -22.06 2.93
C GLY A 439 -1.55 -21.62 1.53
N ALA A 440 -2.67 -20.92 1.40
CA ALA A 440 -3.11 -20.33 0.14
C ALA A 440 -2.27 -19.11 -0.25
N GLY A 441 -2.27 -18.74 -1.52
CA GLY A 441 -1.76 -17.42 -1.92
C GLY A 441 -2.63 -16.31 -1.31
N ILE A 442 -3.93 -16.35 -1.58
CA ILE A 442 -4.95 -15.51 -0.98
C ILE A 442 -6.01 -16.42 -0.35
N GLY A 443 -6.15 -16.36 0.98
CA GLY A 443 -7.16 -17.16 1.66
C GLY A 443 -6.74 -17.70 3.02
N SER A 444 -6.94 -19.00 3.29
CA SER A 444 -6.63 -19.58 4.59
C SER A 444 -5.24 -20.22 4.65
N GLY A 445 -4.70 -20.31 5.87
CA GLY A 445 -3.46 -21.04 6.14
C GLY A 445 -3.67 -22.55 6.30
N TYR A 446 -2.61 -23.25 6.65
CA TYR A 446 -2.60 -24.67 7.00
C TYR A 446 -3.37 -24.93 8.28
N TYR A 447 -4.19 -25.99 8.31
CA TYR A 447 -5.08 -26.31 9.45
C TYR A 447 -6.02 -25.16 9.86
N SER A 448 -6.36 -24.29 8.93
CA SER A 448 -7.25 -23.17 9.20
C SER A 448 -8.71 -23.52 8.88
N LEU A 449 -9.61 -22.68 9.40
CA LEU A 449 -11.05 -22.81 9.13
C LEU A 449 -11.42 -22.03 7.88
N LYS A 450 -12.74 -21.97 7.60
CA LYS A 450 -13.41 -21.29 6.49
C LYS A 450 -12.84 -19.90 6.15
N CYS A 451 -12.69 -19.62 4.87
CA CYS A 451 -12.43 -18.27 4.36
C CYS A 451 -13.53 -17.80 3.38
N ASN A 452 -13.91 -16.53 3.49
CA ASN A 452 -14.81 -15.87 2.55
C ASN A 452 -14.05 -14.83 1.77
N ILE A 453 -13.91 -15.03 0.47
CA ILE A 453 -13.15 -14.16 -0.41
C ILE A 453 -14.12 -13.53 -1.41
N THR A 454 -14.09 -12.20 -1.52
CA THR A 454 -14.83 -11.44 -2.52
C THR A 454 -13.87 -10.61 -3.35
N ILE A 455 -13.89 -10.81 -4.66
CA ILE A 455 -13.12 -10.01 -5.62
C ILE A 455 -14.12 -9.33 -6.53
N SER A 456 -14.25 -8.03 -6.40
CA SER A 456 -15.20 -7.21 -7.18
C SER A 456 -14.52 -6.19 -8.09
N GLY A 457 -13.18 -6.14 -8.08
CA GLY A 457 -12.35 -5.25 -8.89
C GLY A 457 -10.88 -5.54 -8.70
N GLY A 458 -10.05 -4.66 -9.23
CA GLY A 458 -8.59 -4.74 -9.12
C GLY A 458 -7.93 -5.76 -10.04
N THR A 459 -6.62 -5.88 -9.90
CA THR A 459 -5.79 -6.81 -10.67
C THR A 459 -4.96 -7.66 -9.71
N ILE A 460 -5.12 -8.97 -9.78
CA ILE A 460 -4.30 -9.95 -9.06
C ILE A 460 -3.34 -10.55 -10.09
N LYS A 461 -2.10 -10.03 -10.15
CA LYS A 461 -1.11 -10.55 -11.12
C LYS A 461 -0.70 -11.97 -10.78
N LYS A 462 -0.47 -12.26 -9.49
CA LYS A 462 -0.07 -13.59 -9.04
C LYS A 462 -0.62 -13.89 -7.65
N ALA A 463 -1.31 -15.01 -7.52
CA ALA A 463 -1.68 -15.62 -6.24
C ALA A 463 -1.18 -17.06 -6.26
N LEU A 464 -0.10 -17.32 -5.51
CA LEU A 464 0.60 -18.60 -5.50
C LEU A 464 0.37 -19.34 -4.19
N GLY A 465 -0.20 -20.51 -4.27
CA GLY A 465 -0.34 -21.42 -3.13
C GLY A 465 1.01 -21.97 -2.67
N GLY A 466 1.09 -22.36 -1.40
CA GLY A 466 2.29 -22.92 -0.82
C GLY A 466 2.67 -24.29 -1.41
N ALA A 467 3.97 -24.56 -1.45
CA ALA A 467 4.59 -25.66 -2.18
C ALA A 467 4.13 -27.08 -1.76
N MET A 468 3.47 -27.25 -0.63
CA MET A 468 2.97 -28.56 -0.18
C MET A 468 1.52 -28.85 -0.60
N GLY A 469 0.87 -27.92 -1.33
CA GLY A 469 -0.48 -28.11 -1.85
C GLY A 469 -1.49 -27.05 -1.45
N GLY A 470 -1.05 -25.79 -1.27
CA GLY A 470 -1.94 -24.65 -1.09
C GLY A 470 -2.69 -24.29 -2.36
N ALA A 471 -3.89 -23.74 -2.25
CA ALA A 471 -4.60 -23.15 -3.38
C ALA A 471 -3.99 -21.78 -3.75
N GLY A 472 -4.09 -21.37 -5.01
CA GLY A 472 -3.76 -20.01 -5.40
C GLY A 472 -4.67 -19.01 -4.69
N ILE A 473 -5.99 -19.16 -4.86
CA ILE A 473 -7.02 -18.38 -4.17
C ILE A 473 -8.02 -19.35 -3.53
N GLY A 474 -8.21 -19.26 -2.21
CA GLY A 474 -9.17 -20.11 -1.51
C GLY A 474 -8.61 -20.73 -0.23
N GLU A 475 -8.75 -22.03 -0.08
CA GLU A 475 -8.34 -22.73 1.13
C GLU A 475 -6.88 -23.19 1.09
N GLY A 476 -6.23 -23.15 2.23
CA GLY A 476 -5.00 -23.89 2.47
C GLY A 476 -5.24 -25.40 2.50
N GLY A 477 -4.16 -26.20 2.37
CA GLY A 477 -4.27 -27.66 2.47
C GLY A 477 -4.53 -28.12 3.90
N ARG A 478 -5.08 -29.33 4.04
CA ARG A 478 -5.47 -29.94 5.31
C ARG A 478 -6.37 -29.02 6.17
N ALA A 479 -7.26 -28.30 5.52
CA ALA A 479 -8.26 -27.52 6.22
C ALA A 479 -9.07 -28.42 7.17
N LEU A 480 -9.34 -27.92 8.38
CA LEU A 480 -10.10 -28.64 9.39
C LEU A 480 -11.58 -28.36 9.21
N ASN A 481 -12.36 -29.41 9.23
CA ASN A 481 -13.82 -29.29 9.30
C ASN A 481 -14.31 -29.75 10.66
N HIS A 482 -14.87 -28.86 11.42
CA HIS A 482 -15.50 -29.18 12.69
C HIS A 482 -17.02 -29.24 12.64
N SER A 483 -17.64 -28.87 11.52
CA SER A 483 -19.09 -28.96 11.31
C SER A 483 -19.45 -29.05 9.84
N ASP A 484 -20.49 -29.76 9.50
CA ASP A 484 -21.02 -30.02 8.15
C ASP A 484 -21.50 -28.74 7.40
N HIS A 485 -21.30 -27.54 7.97
CA HIS A 485 -21.85 -26.28 7.47
C HIS A 485 -20.82 -25.19 7.17
N ASP A 486 -19.53 -25.45 7.38
CA ASP A 486 -18.49 -24.42 7.22
C ASP A 486 -17.75 -24.54 5.89
N ILE A 487 -18.44 -24.16 4.80
CA ILE A 487 -17.87 -24.16 3.44
C ILE A 487 -17.28 -22.78 3.14
N SER A 488 -16.05 -22.76 2.67
CA SER A 488 -15.41 -21.52 2.16
C SER A 488 -16.08 -21.02 0.89
N THR A 489 -16.01 -19.70 0.67
CA THR A 489 -16.58 -19.10 -0.54
C THR A 489 -15.56 -18.22 -1.25
N VAL A 490 -15.47 -18.34 -2.57
CA VAL A 490 -14.73 -17.41 -3.43
C VAL A 490 -15.72 -16.84 -4.44
N LYS A 491 -16.00 -15.55 -4.31
CA LYS A 491 -16.90 -14.81 -5.20
C LYS A 491 -16.12 -13.81 -6.01
N ILE A 492 -16.12 -13.93 -7.34
CA ILE A 492 -15.43 -13.04 -8.27
C ILE A 492 -16.50 -12.42 -9.17
N THR A 493 -16.60 -11.08 -9.12
CA THR A 493 -17.62 -10.31 -9.87
C THR A 493 -17.03 -9.20 -10.73
N GLY A 494 -15.74 -8.95 -10.61
CA GLY A 494 -15.02 -7.91 -11.35
C GLY A 494 -13.51 -8.09 -11.26
N GLY A 495 -12.77 -7.34 -12.05
CA GLY A 495 -11.31 -7.31 -12.04
C GLY A 495 -10.64 -8.36 -12.92
N SER A 496 -9.34 -8.50 -12.75
CA SER A 496 -8.50 -9.45 -13.50
C SER A 496 -7.68 -10.30 -12.53
N ILE A 497 -7.71 -11.61 -12.73
CA ILE A 497 -6.85 -12.57 -12.03
C ILE A 497 -5.91 -13.16 -13.07
N GLY A 498 -4.66 -12.75 -13.05
CA GLY A 498 -3.66 -12.96 -14.09
C GLY A 498 -3.44 -11.70 -14.92
N GLU A 499 -2.34 -11.70 -15.65
CA GLU A 499 -2.02 -10.67 -16.63
C GLU A 499 -2.45 -11.14 -18.01
N PHE A 500 -3.16 -10.29 -18.71
CA PHE A 500 -3.67 -10.56 -20.05
C PHE A 500 -3.33 -9.38 -20.96
N ASN A 501 -2.82 -9.70 -22.14
CA ASN A 501 -2.62 -8.76 -23.22
C ASN A 501 -3.71 -8.97 -24.27
N TYR A 502 -4.37 -7.92 -24.70
CA TYR A 502 -5.29 -8.04 -25.80
C TYR A 502 -4.53 -7.92 -27.12
N ASN A 503 -4.64 -8.94 -27.96
CA ASN A 503 -4.07 -8.91 -29.30
C ASN A 503 -5.15 -8.41 -30.27
N HIS A 504 -5.08 -7.14 -30.64
CA HIS A 504 -6.04 -6.50 -31.52
C HIS A 504 -6.05 -7.11 -32.94
N LYS A 505 -4.93 -7.69 -33.41
CA LYS A 505 -4.87 -8.36 -34.72
C LYS A 505 -5.63 -9.67 -34.73
N THR A 506 -5.54 -10.44 -33.66
CA THR A 506 -6.27 -11.73 -33.53
C THR A 506 -7.62 -11.58 -32.84
N LYS A 507 -7.93 -10.40 -32.30
CA LYS A 507 -9.13 -10.08 -31.49
C LYS A 507 -9.30 -11.03 -30.31
N LYS A 508 -8.16 -11.37 -29.64
CA LYS A 508 -8.15 -12.32 -28.52
C LYS A 508 -7.33 -11.79 -27.36
N TRP A 509 -7.79 -12.12 -26.16
CA TRP A 509 -7.01 -11.97 -24.96
C TRP A 509 -5.97 -13.10 -24.87
N GLU A 510 -4.72 -12.74 -24.71
CA GLU A 510 -3.58 -13.63 -24.56
C GLU A 510 -3.11 -13.58 -23.11
N TRP A 511 -3.08 -14.73 -22.46
CA TRP A 511 -2.64 -14.83 -21.08
C TRP A 511 -1.11 -14.82 -20.98
N VAL A 512 -0.58 -14.09 -20.00
CA VAL A 512 0.83 -14.14 -19.64
C VAL A 512 1.05 -15.37 -18.76
N LYS A 513 1.73 -16.37 -19.28
CA LYS A 513 2.00 -17.64 -18.59
C LYS A 513 2.67 -17.43 -17.23
N GLY A 514 2.21 -18.15 -16.23
CA GLY A 514 2.76 -18.07 -14.86
C GLY A 514 2.18 -16.94 -14.01
N THR A 515 1.16 -16.24 -14.51
CA THR A 515 0.36 -15.27 -13.74
C THR A 515 -1.01 -15.84 -13.39
N GLY A 516 -1.73 -15.18 -12.50
CA GLY A 516 -3.07 -15.58 -12.04
C GLY A 516 -3.09 -16.38 -10.75
N ALA A 517 -4.11 -17.17 -10.56
CA ALA A 517 -4.28 -18.02 -9.38
C ALA A 517 -3.62 -19.38 -9.63
N ILE A 518 -2.58 -19.69 -8.88
CA ILE A 518 -1.72 -20.86 -9.09
C ILE A 518 -1.70 -21.72 -7.84
N GLY A 519 -2.30 -22.92 -7.93
CA GLY A 519 -2.18 -23.98 -6.93
C GLY A 519 -0.84 -24.71 -7.04
N GLN A 520 -0.39 -25.30 -5.95
CA GLN A 520 0.85 -26.07 -5.88
C GLN A 520 0.55 -27.52 -5.43
N ASN A 521 1.28 -28.49 -5.93
CA ASN A 521 1.27 -29.92 -5.47
C ASN A 521 -0.11 -30.46 -5.05
N GLY A 522 -1.07 -30.42 -5.97
CA GLY A 522 -2.44 -30.88 -5.72
C GLY A 522 -3.39 -29.80 -5.23
N GLY A 523 -2.95 -28.59 -4.92
CA GLY A 523 -3.84 -27.46 -4.66
C GLY A 523 -4.55 -26.97 -5.92
N ALA A 524 -5.78 -26.49 -5.80
CA ALA A 524 -6.51 -25.87 -6.90
C ALA A 524 -5.90 -24.48 -7.23
N GLY A 525 -6.05 -24.02 -8.47
CA GLY A 525 -5.79 -22.63 -8.80
C GLY A 525 -6.71 -21.73 -7.98
N ILE A 526 -8.03 -21.92 -8.12
CA ILE A 526 -9.06 -21.27 -7.31
C ILE A 526 -9.92 -22.36 -6.67
N GLY A 527 -9.96 -22.39 -5.33
CA GLY A 527 -10.77 -23.41 -4.63
C GLY A 527 -10.10 -23.95 -3.38
N THR A 528 -9.93 -25.27 -3.27
CA THR A 528 -9.34 -25.87 -2.06
C THR A 528 -7.88 -26.27 -2.27
N GLY A 529 -7.11 -26.24 -1.18
CA GLY A 529 -5.80 -26.87 -1.14
C GLY A 529 -5.89 -28.41 -1.17
N SER A 530 -4.74 -29.09 -1.17
CA SER A 530 -4.65 -30.55 -1.13
C SER A 530 -4.99 -31.09 0.25
N TYR A 531 -5.41 -32.36 0.32
CA TYR A 531 -5.75 -33.08 1.56
C TYR A 531 -6.90 -32.47 2.38
N THR A 532 -7.79 -31.70 1.79
CA THR A 532 -9.01 -31.26 2.47
C THR A 532 -9.95 -32.44 2.71
N HIS A 533 -10.65 -32.46 3.82
CA HIS A 533 -11.57 -33.55 4.21
C HIS A 533 -12.67 -33.78 3.15
N ARG A 534 -13.24 -35.01 3.12
CA ARG A 534 -14.13 -35.47 2.06
C ARG A 534 -15.38 -34.62 1.81
N ASN A 535 -15.85 -33.90 2.81
CA ASN A 535 -17.09 -33.10 2.75
C ASN A 535 -16.84 -31.60 2.60
N ASP A 536 -15.58 -31.18 2.52
CA ASP A 536 -15.21 -29.79 2.51
C ASP A 536 -15.02 -29.34 1.07
N GLY A 537 -15.71 -28.34 0.71
CA GLY A 537 -15.63 -27.71 -0.59
C GLY A 537 -15.44 -26.21 -0.44
N CYS A 538 -14.90 -25.61 -1.47
CA CYS A 538 -14.94 -24.19 -1.65
C CYS A 538 -15.98 -23.88 -2.72
N ASN A 539 -17.01 -23.10 -2.39
CA ASN A 539 -17.98 -22.64 -3.37
C ASN A 539 -17.36 -21.49 -4.17
N VAL A 540 -17.05 -21.75 -5.43
CA VAL A 540 -16.50 -20.76 -6.35
C VAL A 540 -17.61 -20.23 -7.24
N SER A 541 -17.77 -18.91 -7.29
CA SER A 541 -18.70 -18.21 -8.18
C SER A 541 -17.96 -17.14 -8.96
N ILE A 542 -17.96 -17.24 -10.28
CA ILE A 542 -17.32 -16.24 -11.17
C ILE A 542 -18.39 -15.70 -12.11
N THR A 543 -18.71 -14.42 -11.95
CA THR A 543 -19.77 -13.73 -12.70
C THR A 543 -19.30 -12.33 -13.08
N GLY A 544 -20.03 -11.68 -13.99
CA GLY A 544 -19.71 -10.29 -14.37
C GLY A 544 -18.54 -10.17 -15.35
N THR A 545 -18.01 -8.98 -15.45
CA THR A 545 -16.94 -8.62 -16.42
C THR A 545 -15.59 -8.89 -15.79
N VAL A 546 -14.97 -10.03 -16.12
CA VAL A 546 -13.74 -10.50 -15.48
C VAL A 546 -12.83 -11.20 -16.49
N ASN A 547 -11.52 -11.17 -16.23
CA ASN A 547 -10.57 -12.10 -16.81
C ASN A 547 -9.95 -12.93 -15.68
N VAL A 548 -9.95 -14.24 -15.83
CA VAL A 548 -9.44 -15.16 -14.82
C VAL A 548 -8.53 -16.19 -15.47
N ALA A 549 -7.31 -16.29 -14.98
CA ALA A 549 -6.39 -17.38 -15.22
C ALA A 549 -6.23 -18.19 -13.93
N ALA A 550 -6.54 -19.44 -13.99
CA ALA A 550 -6.38 -20.38 -12.88
C ALA A 550 -5.59 -21.61 -13.33
N THR A 551 -4.58 -21.98 -12.55
CA THR A 551 -3.73 -23.15 -12.78
C THR A 551 -3.74 -24.03 -11.55
N GLY A 552 -4.18 -25.27 -11.69
CA GLY A 552 -4.10 -26.28 -10.64
C GLY A 552 -2.67 -26.81 -10.51
N GLY A 553 -2.21 -27.07 -9.29
CA GLY A 553 -0.98 -27.81 -9.02
C GLY A 553 -1.09 -29.25 -9.53
N LYS A 554 0.05 -29.95 -9.63
CA LYS A 554 0.08 -31.32 -10.13
C LYS A 554 -0.94 -32.20 -9.42
N GLY A 555 -1.97 -32.64 -10.14
CA GLY A 555 -3.08 -33.42 -9.61
C GLY A 555 -4.24 -32.60 -9.03
N GLY A 556 -4.13 -31.29 -8.89
CA GLY A 556 -5.22 -30.37 -8.55
C GLY A 556 -5.93 -29.84 -9.80
N VAL A 557 -7.14 -29.32 -9.63
CA VAL A 557 -7.88 -28.68 -10.74
C VAL A 557 -7.63 -27.19 -10.79
N ALA A 558 -7.81 -26.58 -11.97
CA ALA A 558 -7.68 -25.12 -12.09
C ALA A 558 -8.70 -24.38 -11.23
N ILE A 559 -9.99 -24.78 -11.28
CA ILE A 559 -11.05 -24.19 -10.46
C ILE A 559 -11.86 -25.32 -9.82
N GLY A 560 -11.93 -25.35 -8.49
CA GLY A 560 -12.68 -26.36 -7.74
C GLY A 560 -11.86 -26.99 -6.60
N LYS A 561 -11.77 -28.32 -6.57
CA LYS A 561 -11.17 -29.04 -5.46
C LYS A 561 -9.71 -29.42 -5.72
N GLY A 562 -8.88 -29.28 -4.69
CA GLY A 562 -7.55 -29.83 -4.68
C GLY A 562 -7.54 -31.37 -4.64
N ALA A 563 -6.39 -31.98 -4.91
CA ALA A 563 -6.20 -33.42 -4.93
C ALA A 563 -6.29 -34.03 -3.53
N ASN A 564 -6.98 -35.15 -3.39
CA ASN A 564 -6.91 -35.98 -2.20
C ASN A 564 -5.84 -37.06 -2.39
N ARG A 565 -5.02 -37.31 -1.37
CA ARG A 565 -4.12 -38.44 -1.34
C ARG A 565 -4.87 -39.68 -0.89
N ASN A 566 -4.91 -40.73 -1.71
CA ASN A 566 -5.36 -42.03 -1.23
C ASN A 566 -4.20 -42.64 -0.41
N THR A 567 -4.43 -42.87 0.88
CA THR A 567 -3.42 -43.33 1.84
C THR A 567 -2.89 -44.73 1.53
N GLU A 568 -3.56 -45.50 0.68
CA GLU A 568 -3.16 -46.86 0.39
C GLU A 568 -2.15 -47.03 -0.75
N ASN A 569 -1.98 -46.03 -1.66
CA ASN A 569 -1.13 -46.23 -2.85
C ASN A 569 -0.23 -45.01 -3.23
N ASN A 570 -0.07 -43.99 -2.41
CA ASN A 570 0.67 -42.76 -2.76
C ASN A 570 0.20 -42.10 -4.08
N ASN A 571 -0.91 -42.51 -4.64
CA ASN A 571 -1.46 -41.96 -5.88
C ASN A 571 -2.40 -40.80 -5.57
N ILE A 572 -2.16 -39.67 -6.19
CA ILE A 572 -3.05 -38.52 -6.20
C ILE A 572 -4.26 -38.94 -7.08
N THR A 573 -5.40 -39.22 -6.46
CA THR A 573 -6.63 -39.53 -7.20
C THR A 573 -7.44 -38.25 -7.35
N ASN A 574 -7.54 -37.81 -8.60
CA ASN A 574 -8.51 -36.79 -8.99
C ASN A 574 -9.89 -37.45 -9.01
N THR A 575 -10.62 -37.35 -7.90
CA THR A 575 -12.07 -37.53 -7.99
C THR A 575 -12.65 -36.11 -8.00
N PRO A 576 -13.05 -35.57 -9.17
CA PRO A 576 -13.66 -34.26 -9.18
C PRO A 576 -14.96 -34.35 -8.36
N PRO A 577 -15.13 -33.54 -7.31
CA PRO A 577 -16.43 -33.35 -6.74
C PRO A 577 -17.27 -32.58 -7.76
N GLN A 578 -18.49 -32.95 -7.87
CA GLN A 578 -19.47 -32.33 -8.73
C GLN A 578 -19.60 -30.86 -8.29
N ASP A 579 -19.31 -29.98 -9.21
CA ASP A 579 -19.83 -28.63 -9.43
C ASP A 579 -20.06 -27.72 -8.24
N THR A 580 -18.97 -27.26 -7.59
CA THR A 580 -19.00 -26.09 -6.74
C THR A 580 -18.61 -24.80 -7.48
N PHE A 581 -18.47 -24.90 -8.81
CA PHE A 581 -18.13 -23.77 -9.66
C PHE A 581 -19.35 -23.30 -10.45
N THR A 582 -19.77 -22.06 -10.22
CA THR A 582 -20.82 -21.40 -11.02
C THR A 582 -20.22 -20.28 -11.84
N LYS A 583 -20.60 -20.20 -13.10
CA LYS A 583 -20.24 -19.11 -14.02
C LYS A 583 -21.49 -18.62 -14.76
N ASP A 584 -21.41 -17.44 -15.35
CA ASP A 584 -22.45 -16.98 -16.27
C ASP A 584 -22.53 -17.87 -17.51
N ALA A 585 -23.72 -18.01 -18.07
CA ALA A 585 -23.98 -18.93 -19.20
C ALA A 585 -23.16 -18.59 -20.46
N ASP A 586 -22.90 -17.30 -20.66
CA ASP A 586 -22.16 -16.75 -21.80
C ASP A 586 -20.64 -16.64 -21.57
N ALA A 587 -20.14 -17.03 -20.40
CA ALA A 587 -18.71 -17.04 -20.13
C ALA A 587 -17.99 -18.14 -20.93
N VAL A 588 -16.98 -17.75 -21.69
CA VAL A 588 -16.18 -18.66 -22.51
C VAL A 588 -15.03 -19.21 -21.65
N LEU A 589 -15.05 -20.52 -21.44
CA LEU A 589 -13.95 -21.27 -20.84
C LEU A 589 -13.01 -21.76 -21.94
N VAL A 590 -11.75 -21.37 -21.84
CA VAL A 590 -10.69 -21.86 -22.70
C VAL A 590 -9.75 -22.72 -21.85
N LYS A 591 -9.58 -23.98 -22.25
CA LYS A 591 -8.53 -24.84 -21.72
C LYS A 591 -7.39 -24.83 -22.73
N PRO A 592 -6.29 -24.10 -22.48
CA PRO A 592 -5.20 -24.07 -23.45
C PRO A 592 -4.53 -25.44 -23.51
N ASN A 593 -4.50 -26.01 -24.73
CA ASN A 593 -3.74 -27.25 -24.98
C ASN A 593 -2.23 -26.98 -25.15
N GLU A 594 -1.85 -25.71 -25.35
CA GLU A 594 -0.48 -25.28 -25.58
C GLU A 594 -0.06 -24.32 -24.46
N GLY A 595 1.08 -24.61 -23.84
CA GLY A 595 1.68 -23.72 -22.82
C GLY A 595 1.36 -24.07 -21.36
N ALA A 596 0.49 -25.04 -21.08
CA ALA A 596 0.49 -25.69 -19.78
C ALA A 596 1.72 -26.59 -19.67
N GLU A 597 2.43 -26.53 -18.54
CA GLU A 597 3.44 -27.56 -18.24
C GLU A 597 2.75 -28.92 -18.18
N ASP A 598 3.44 -29.97 -18.63
CA ASP A 598 2.90 -31.32 -18.67
C ASP A 598 2.26 -31.71 -17.33
N GLY A 599 0.96 -31.98 -17.34
CA GLY A 599 0.18 -32.44 -16.19
C GLY A 599 -0.47 -31.36 -15.35
N LEU A 600 -0.46 -30.07 -15.74
CA LEU A 600 -1.20 -29.03 -15.08
C LEU A 600 -2.56 -28.77 -15.75
N ASP A 601 -3.61 -28.60 -14.93
CA ASP A 601 -4.94 -28.15 -15.39
C ASP A 601 -4.97 -26.61 -15.40
N VAL A 602 -5.15 -26.02 -16.57
CA VAL A 602 -5.24 -24.55 -16.75
C VAL A 602 -6.59 -24.19 -17.30
N THR A 603 -7.26 -23.25 -16.69
CA THR A 603 -8.54 -22.70 -17.15
C THR A 603 -8.44 -21.21 -17.29
N LEU A 604 -8.78 -20.69 -18.45
CA LEU A 604 -8.89 -19.26 -18.74
C LEU A 604 -10.37 -18.92 -18.97
N LEU A 605 -10.82 -17.84 -18.33
CA LEU A 605 -12.13 -17.27 -18.51
C LEU A 605 -11.93 -15.80 -18.88
N THR A 606 -12.41 -15.37 -20.05
CA THR A 606 -12.27 -14.00 -20.52
C THR A 606 -13.63 -13.43 -20.86
N ARG A 607 -13.97 -12.28 -20.26
CA ARG A 607 -15.21 -11.54 -20.47
C ARG A 607 -14.99 -10.02 -20.51
N LEU A 608 -13.76 -9.58 -20.45
CA LEU A 608 -13.49 -8.16 -20.70
C LEU A 608 -13.81 -7.85 -22.17
N PRO A 609 -14.50 -6.72 -22.42
CA PRO A 609 -14.70 -6.25 -23.76
C PRO A 609 -13.36 -5.99 -24.45
N GLU A 610 -13.39 -5.94 -25.76
CA GLU A 610 -12.26 -5.43 -26.53
C GLU A 610 -11.90 -4.04 -26.00
N PRO A 611 -10.64 -3.81 -25.56
CA PRO A 611 -10.25 -2.49 -25.12
C PRO A 611 -10.35 -1.52 -26.29
N ALA A 612 -10.98 -0.38 -26.05
CA ALA A 612 -10.95 0.71 -27.02
C ALA A 612 -9.48 1.08 -27.28
N HIS A 613 -9.15 1.25 -28.52
CA HIS A 613 -7.84 1.77 -28.92
C HIS A 613 -8.04 2.86 -29.95
N ASP A 614 -7.19 3.87 -29.88
CA ASP A 614 -7.11 4.86 -30.92
C ASP A 614 -6.40 4.24 -32.12
N HIS A 615 -7.04 4.31 -33.30
CA HIS A 615 -6.42 3.82 -34.50
C HIS A 615 -5.23 4.71 -34.84
N LYS A 616 -4.04 4.16 -34.67
CA LYS A 616 -2.79 4.78 -35.13
C LYS A 616 -2.55 4.31 -36.54
N TRP A 617 -2.99 5.11 -37.50
CA TRP A 617 -2.82 4.79 -38.90
C TRP A 617 -1.40 5.12 -39.33
N THR A 618 -0.71 4.14 -39.89
CA THR A 618 0.59 4.31 -40.57
C THR A 618 0.38 4.19 -42.07
N ASP A 619 0.90 5.12 -42.81
CA ASP A 619 0.88 5.11 -44.28
C ASP A 619 1.76 3.95 -44.79
N VAL A 620 1.16 3.06 -45.58
CA VAL A 620 1.82 1.91 -46.18
C VAL A 620 1.86 2.03 -47.72
N GLY A 621 1.76 3.23 -48.22
CA GLY A 621 1.89 3.62 -49.62
C GLY A 621 0.56 3.92 -50.32
N ASP A 622 -0.30 2.93 -50.53
CA ASP A 622 -1.62 3.09 -51.15
C ASP A 622 -2.79 2.97 -50.18
N HIS A 623 -2.48 2.61 -48.93
CA HIS A 623 -3.43 2.44 -47.84
C HIS A 623 -2.78 2.76 -46.50
N HIS A 624 -3.59 2.93 -45.47
CA HIS A 624 -3.11 3.03 -44.11
C HIS A 624 -3.46 1.75 -43.33
N GLU A 625 -2.56 1.32 -42.48
CA GLU A 625 -2.77 0.19 -41.56
C GLU A 625 -2.76 0.70 -40.10
N CYS A 626 -3.70 0.29 -39.31
CA CYS A 626 -3.66 0.55 -37.90
C CYS A 626 -2.54 -0.28 -37.25
N ASP A 627 -1.55 0.37 -36.65
CA ASP A 627 -0.40 -0.30 -35.99
C ASP A 627 -0.84 -1.27 -34.92
N VAL A 628 -1.99 -1.00 -34.30
CA VAL A 628 -2.49 -1.75 -33.16
C VAL A 628 -3.31 -2.96 -33.60
N CYS A 629 -4.31 -2.78 -34.49
CA CYS A 629 -5.23 -3.85 -34.86
C CYS A 629 -4.97 -4.47 -36.23
N GLY A 630 -4.10 -3.86 -37.04
CA GLY A 630 -3.81 -4.31 -38.39
C GLY A 630 -4.96 -4.08 -39.37
N GLU A 631 -5.94 -3.26 -39.01
CA GLU A 631 -7.01 -2.85 -39.94
C GLU A 631 -6.44 -1.91 -40.99
N THR A 632 -6.74 -2.15 -42.24
CA THR A 632 -6.21 -1.39 -43.38
C THR A 632 -7.30 -0.54 -43.99
N GLY A 633 -6.96 0.69 -44.37
CA GLY A 633 -7.83 1.62 -45.08
C GLY A 633 -7.03 2.49 -46.04
N SER A 634 -7.62 2.87 -47.16
CA SER A 634 -6.98 3.80 -48.08
C SER A 634 -7.23 5.26 -47.66
N HIS A 635 -6.18 6.04 -47.62
CA HIS A 635 -6.28 7.49 -47.41
C HIS A 635 -6.71 8.18 -48.70
N ASN A 636 -7.97 8.49 -48.80
CA ASN A 636 -8.46 9.34 -49.87
C ASN A 636 -9.10 10.58 -49.26
N TRP A 637 -8.24 11.53 -48.89
CA TRP A 637 -8.69 12.80 -48.34
C TRP A 637 -9.23 13.71 -49.42
N THR A 638 -10.50 14.05 -49.33
CA THR A 638 -11.16 15.01 -50.24
C THR A 638 -11.46 16.30 -49.48
N ASP A 639 -11.01 17.43 -50.02
CA ASP A 639 -11.31 18.76 -49.51
C ASP A 639 -12.81 19.03 -49.63
N ASN A 640 -13.46 19.43 -48.56
CA ASN A 640 -14.87 19.78 -48.53
C ASN A 640 -15.16 21.23 -48.94
N GLY A 641 -14.12 22.05 -49.13
CA GLY A 641 -14.24 23.47 -49.52
C GLY A 641 -14.78 24.38 -48.41
N ASP A 642 -14.91 23.89 -47.19
CA ASP A 642 -15.40 24.60 -46.00
C ASP A 642 -14.33 24.74 -44.89
N GLY A 643 -13.07 24.48 -45.22
CA GLY A 643 -11.97 24.45 -44.24
C GLY A 643 -11.79 23.09 -43.58
N THR A 644 -12.52 22.09 -44.04
CA THR A 644 -12.38 20.71 -43.60
C THR A 644 -12.04 19.77 -44.75
N HIS A 645 -11.42 18.64 -44.44
CA HIS A 645 -11.28 17.53 -45.36
C HIS A 645 -11.91 16.26 -44.78
N LYS A 646 -12.36 15.41 -45.66
CA LYS A 646 -13.03 14.18 -45.29
C LYS A 646 -12.27 12.98 -45.85
N CYS A 647 -12.05 11.98 -45.01
CA CYS A 647 -11.61 10.69 -45.48
C CYS A 647 -12.81 9.95 -46.08
N ASP A 648 -12.74 9.63 -47.38
CA ASP A 648 -13.88 9.03 -48.09
C ASP A 648 -14.26 7.68 -47.58
N GLU A 649 -13.33 6.92 -46.93
CA GLU A 649 -13.58 5.57 -46.46
C GLU A 649 -14.02 5.48 -45.00
N CYS A 650 -13.48 6.33 -44.08
CA CYS A 650 -13.89 6.32 -42.69
C CYS A 650 -14.98 7.35 -42.35
N GLY A 651 -15.27 8.28 -43.25
CA GLY A 651 -16.29 9.30 -43.05
C GLY A 651 -15.95 10.35 -42.00
N ALA A 652 -14.75 10.33 -41.45
CA ALA A 652 -14.29 11.34 -40.49
C ALA A 652 -14.09 12.68 -41.17
N ASN A 653 -14.59 13.73 -40.59
CA ASN A 653 -14.34 15.10 -41.00
C ASN A 653 -13.36 15.74 -40.03
N GLU A 654 -12.29 16.31 -40.55
CA GLU A 654 -11.30 17.02 -39.78
C GLU A 654 -11.08 18.41 -40.34
N ASN A 655 -10.71 19.34 -39.51
CA ASN A 655 -10.27 20.64 -39.94
C ASN A 655 -8.92 20.51 -40.66
N HIS A 656 -8.71 21.33 -41.69
CA HIS A 656 -7.41 21.37 -42.37
C HIS A 656 -6.31 21.76 -41.37
N THR A 657 -5.26 20.98 -41.32
CA THR A 657 -4.03 21.34 -40.62
C THR A 657 -3.08 21.94 -41.67
N TRP A 658 -2.96 23.26 -41.63
CA TRP A 658 -2.22 24.02 -42.61
C TRP A 658 -0.74 24.16 -42.22
N ILE A 659 0.15 23.99 -43.18
CA ILE A 659 1.56 24.35 -43.05
C ILE A 659 1.78 25.60 -43.92
N ASP A 660 2.35 26.63 -43.32
CA ASP A 660 2.75 27.85 -44.00
C ASP A 660 3.91 27.57 -44.96
N ASN A 661 3.70 27.82 -46.26
CA ASN A 661 4.71 27.65 -47.29
C ASN A 661 5.71 28.81 -47.31
N LYS A 662 5.56 29.82 -46.48
CA LYS A 662 6.38 31.06 -46.43
C LYS A 662 6.38 31.89 -47.73
N ASP A 663 5.44 31.64 -48.66
CA ASP A 663 5.23 32.32 -49.93
C ASP A 663 3.85 33.00 -50.01
N GLY A 664 3.12 33.10 -48.92
CA GLY A 664 1.77 33.64 -48.83
C GLY A 664 0.68 32.60 -49.13
N THR A 665 1.07 31.33 -49.20
CA THR A 665 0.15 30.19 -49.30
C THR A 665 0.34 29.22 -48.14
N HIS A 666 -0.67 28.41 -47.85
CA HIS A 666 -0.58 27.29 -46.93
C HIS A 666 -1.05 25.99 -47.61
N THR A 667 -0.44 24.88 -47.18
CA THR A 667 -0.80 23.57 -47.73
C THR A 667 -1.35 22.70 -46.62
N CYS A 668 -2.50 22.06 -46.82
CA CYS A 668 -3.07 21.11 -45.89
C CYS A 668 -2.23 19.84 -45.88
N THR A 669 -1.79 19.43 -44.70
CA THR A 669 -0.98 18.20 -44.51
C THR A 669 -1.72 16.90 -44.81
N GLY A 670 -3.05 16.93 -44.73
CA GLY A 670 -3.88 15.74 -44.94
C GLY A 670 -4.27 15.55 -46.40
N CYS A 671 -4.78 16.58 -47.07
CA CYS A 671 -5.32 16.50 -48.45
C CYS A 671 -4.41 17.08 -49.51
N GLY A 672 -3.30 17.73 -49.16
CA GLY A 672 -2.38 18.39 -50.11
C GLY A 672 -2.96 19.62 -50.79
N THR A 673 -4.19 20.05 -50.48
CA THR A 673 -4.80 21.26 -51.03
C THR A 673 -4.02 22.49 -50.57
N THR A 674 -3.69 23.36 -51.55
CA THR A 674 -2.95 24.59 -51.29
C THR A 674 -3.86 25.79 -51.52
N GLU A 675 -3.98 26.66 -50.55
CA GLU A 675 -4.78 27.88 -50.60
C GLU A 675 -3.94 29.13 -50.30
N SER A 676 -4.37 30.28 -50.81
CA SER A 676 -3.79 31.55 -50.39
C SER A 676 -4.20 31.87 -48.98
N MET A 677 -3.28 32.27 -48.12
CA MET A 677 -3.63 32.69 -46.77
C MET A 677 -4.63 33.85 -46.84
N PRO A 678 -5.78 33.77 -46.12
CA PRO A 678 -6.63 34.94 -45.96
C PRO A 678 -5.81 36.06 -45.32
N ALA A 679 -5.99 37.31 -45.82
CA ALA A 679 -5.21 38.48 -45.38
C ALA A 679 -5.28 38.77 -43.85
N ASP A 680 -6.07 37.99 -43.10
CA ASP A 680 -6.33 38.17 -41.65
C ASP A 680 -6.02 36.95 -40.76
N THR A 681 -5.44 35.88 -41.32
CA THR A 681 -5.04 34.71 -40.50
C THR A 681 -3.54 34.47 -40.59
N GLN A 682 -2.74 35.44 -40.17
CA GLN A 682 -1.46 35.11 -39.56
C GLN A 682 -1.78 34.30 -38.28
N SER A 683 -1.41 33.03 -38.23
CA SER A 683 -1.38 32.27 -36.97
C SER A 683 -0.47 33.04 -36.03
N VAL A 684 -1.06 33.75 -35.09
CA VAL A 684 -0.31 34.50 -34.09
C VAL A 684 0.32 33.41 -33.21
N LEU A 685 1.64 33.20 -33.41
CA LEU A 685 2.41 32.42 -32.45
C LEU A 685 2.28 33.13 -31.09
N GLU A 686 1.73 32.45 -30.10
CA GLU A 686 1.38 33.05 -28.82
C GLU A 686 1.88 32.15 -27.67
N LEU A 687 2.16 32.76 -26.52
CA LEU A 687 2.44 32.05 -25.28
C LEU A 687 1.12 31.55 -24.69
N TRP A 688 1.19 30.56 -23.85
CA TRP A 688 0.00 30.02 -23.18
C TRP A 688 0.22 29.87 -21.69
N VAL A 689 -0.89 29.75 -20.95
CA VAL A 689 -0.91 29.65 -19.49
C VAL A 689 -1.45 28.28 -19.09
N THR A 690 -0.76 27.62 -18.18
CA THR A 690 -1.15 26.31 -17.65
C THR A 690 -1.21 26.32 -16.12
N ASP A 691 -1.87 25.31 -15.54
CA ASP A 691 -1.73 24.96 -14.14
C ASP A 691 -0.45 24.14 -13.89
N ALA A 692 -0.27 23.64 -12.65
CA ALA A 692 0.88 22.85 -12.25
C ALA A 692 0.94 21.47 -12.95
N GLU A 693 -0.19 20.94 -13.39
CA GLU A 693 -0.35 19.68 -14.12
C GLU A 693 -0.18 19.84 -15.64
N GLY A 694 0.02 21.08 -16.13
CA GLY A 694 0.20 21.40 -17.55
C GLY A 694 -1.12 21.57 -18.31
N VAL A 695 -2.27 21.63 -17.63
CA VAL A 695 -3.57 21.87 -18.26
C VAL A 695 -3.73 23.35 -18.57
N SER A 696 -4.20 23.67 -19.78
CA SER A 696 -4.39 25.06 -20.22
C SER A 696 -5.41 25.81 -19.37
N LEU A 697 -5.01 26.96 -18.86
CA LEU A 697 -5.86 27.88 -18.10
C LEU A 697 -6.36 29.02 -18.99
N PRO A 698 -7.56 29.59 -18.72
CA PRO A 698 -8.03 30.79 -19.40
C PRO A 698 -7.13 31.99 -19.07
N PHE A 699 -6.78 32.76 -20.08
CA PHE A 699 -5.98 33.98 -19.93
C PHE A 699 -6.39 35.06 -20.96
N ALA A 700 -6.06 36.28 -20.63
CA ALA A 700 -6.22 37.42 -21.53
C ALA A 700 -4.86 37.95 -21.96
N VAL A 701 -4.74 38.40 -23.21
CA VAL A 701 -3.52 39.01 -23.75
C VAL A 701 -3.80 40.45 -24.12
N ASN A 702 -2.87 41.36 -23.75
CA ASN A 702 -2.91 42.74 -24.15
C ASN A 702 -1.49 43.23 -24.47
N GLN A 703 -1.33 44.07 -25.46
CA GLN A 703 -0.05 44.71 -25.78
C GLN A 703 -0.17 46.23 -25.67
N SER A 704 0.67 46.84 -24.91
CA SER A 704 0.77 48.28 -24.74
C SER A 704 2.21 48.75 -24.96
N GLY A 705 2.44 49.35 -26.15
CA GLY A 705 3.81 49.67 -26.58
C GLY A 705 4.64 48.39 -26.79
N SER A 706 5.80 48.31 -26.17
CA SER A 706 6.68 47.13 -26.23
C SER A 706 6.45 46.11 -25.12
N VAL A 707 5.42 46.28 -24.25
CA VAL A 707 5.05 45.34 -23.20
C VAL A 707 3.85 44.51 -23.61
N ARG A 708 4.01 43.19 -23.62
CA ARG A 708 2.95 42.25 -23.87
C ARG A 708 2.57 41.55 -22.56
N THR A 709 1.33 41.74 -22.10
CA THR A 709 0.83 41.32 -20.80
C THR A 709 -0.10 40.12 -20.97
N TYR A 710 0.15 39.07 -20.20
CA TYR A 710 -0.69 37.87 -20.06
C TYR A 710 -1.32 37.91 -18.71
N THR A 711 -2.64 37.82 -18.62
CA THR A 711 -3.37 37.89 -17.36
C THR A 711 -4.20 36.63 -17.14
N SER A 712 -3.97 35.95 -16.03
CA SER A 712 -4.79 34.84 -15.54
C SER A 712 -5.46 35.19 -14.21
N ALA A 713 -6.70 34.75 -14.02
CA ALA A 713 -7.44 34.96 -12.77
C ALA A 713 -7.06 33.95 -11.65
N ASN A 714 -6.11 33.07 -11.91
CA ASN A 714 -5.69 32.05 -10.95
C ASN A 714 -4.58 32.56 -10.03
N ASP A 715 -4.52 32.05 -8.80
CA ASP A 715 -3.45 32.38 -7.83
C ASP A 715 -2.14 31.65 -8.19
N THR A 716 -2.25 30.46 -8.75
CA THR A 716 -1.13 29.65 -9.23
C THR A 716 -1.29 29.41 -10.72
N ALA A 717 -0.30 29.77 -11.49
CA ALA A 717 -0.28 29.57 -12.94
C ALA A 717 1.15 29.67 -13.50
N THR A 718 1.39 29.01 -14.64
CA THR A 718 2.66 29.02 -15.35
C THR A 718 2.46 29.58 -16.76
N LEU A 719 3.17 30.63 -17.10
CA LEU A 719 3.28 31.14 -18.47
C LEU A 719 4.43 30.43 -19.17
N THR A 720 4.17 29.84 -20.33
CA THR A 720 5.17 29.05 -21.06
C THR A 720 5.11 29.25 -22.56
N GLY A 721 6.20 28.97 -23.24
CA GLY A 721 6.35 28.98 -24.66
C GLY A 721 7.75 28.57 -25.09
N SER A 722 8.00 28.56 -26.39
CA SER A 722 9.35 28.33 -26.95
C SER A 722 10.09 29.64 -27.24
N MET A 723 11.42 29.54 -27.41
CA MET A 723 12.24 30.67 -27.83
C MET A 723 11.85 31.16 -29.22
N GLU A 724 11.34 30.28 -30.07
CA GLU A 724 10.82 30.67 -31.41
C GLU A 724 9.60 31.60 -31.27
N VAL A 725 8.67 31.30 -30.32
CA VAL A 725 7.53 32.18 -30.05
C VAL A 725 7.99 33.50 -29.46
N LEU A 726 8.95 33.54 -28.57
CA LEU A 726 9.50 34.79 -28.05
C LEU A 726 10.18 35.63 -29.15
N SER A 727 10.92 34.99 -30.03
CA SER A 727 11.54 35.67 -31.17
C SER A 727 10.48 36.28 -32.11
N TYR A 728 9.42 35.53 -32.38
CA TYR A 728 8.28 36.01 -33.15
C TYR A 728 7.61 37.22 -32.49
N LEU A 729 7.34 37.17 -31.19
CA LEU A 729 6.72 38.26 -30.45
C LEU A 729 7.62 39.51 -30.43
N GLN A 730 8.95 39.32 -30.37
CA GLN A 730 9.93 40.41 -30.46
C GLN A 730 9.92 41.07 -31.84
N GLU A 731 9.89 40.31 -32.90
CA GLU A 731 9.78 40.82 -34.29
C GLU A 731 8.48 41.61 -34.50
N HIS A 732 7.44 41.31 -33.69
CA HIS A 732 6.14 41.98 -33.71
C HIS A 732 6.00 43.08 -32.63
N GLY A 733 7.14 43.56 -32.11
CA GLY A 733 7.23 44.78 -31.32
C GLY A 733 7.08 44.56 -29.79
N ALA A 734 7.10 43.32 -29.31
CA ALA A 734 7.18 43.07 -27.88
C ALA A 734 8.66 42.99 -27.43
N GLU A 735 9.08 43.77 -26.45
CA GLU A 735 10.41 43.71 -25.84
C GLU A 735 10.36 43.09 -24.44
N THR A 736 9.20 43.22 -23.79
CA THR A 736 8.99 42.75 -22.42
C THR A 736 7.72 41.91 -22.35
N ILE A 737 7.80 40.79 -21.70
CA ILE A 737 6.66 39.98 -21.30
C ILE A 737 6.32 40.31 -19.85
N GLU A 738 5.05 40.60 -19.62
CA GLU A 738 4.47 40.77 -18.27
C GLU A 738 3.46 39.64 -18.02
N PHE A 739 3.59 38.97 -16.89
CA PHE A 739 2.66 37.96 -16.46
C PHE A 739 1.97 38.39 -15.18
N VAL A 740 0.64 38.38 -15.20
CA VAL A 740 -0.21 38.83 -14.10
C VAL A 740 -1.12 37.69 -13.66
N THR A 741 -1.07 37.37 -12.39
CA THR A 741 -2.01 36.47 -11.73
C THR A 741 -2.74 37.22 -10.61
N ASN A 742 -3.64 36.54 -9.91
CA ASN A 742 -4.39 37.16 -8.82
C ASN A 742 -3.46 37.37 -7.60
N GLY A 743 -2.76 38.50 -7.57
CA GLY A 743 -1.88 38.89 -6.44
C GLY A 743 -0.39 39.00 -6.79
N GLN A 744 0.02 38.63 -8.00
CA GLN A 744 1.41 38.72 -8.42
C GLN A 744 1.54 39.26 -9.84
N THR A 745 2.57 40.04 -10.05
CA THR A 745 2.97 40.54 -11.38
C THR A 745 4.48 40.36 -11.52
N SER A 746 4.89 39.75 -12.62
CA SER A 746 6.30 39.55 -12.95
C SER A 746 6.56 39.89 -14.39
N ARG A 747 7.76 40.38 -14.67
CA ARG A 747 8.21 40.81 -16.00
C ARG A 747 9.57 40.19 -16.30
N PHE A 748 9.82 39.94 -17.55
CA PHE A 748 11.17 39.67 -18.06
C PHE A 748 11.36 40.32 -19.45
N SER A 749 12.60 40.64 -19.77
CA SER A 749 13.01 41.06 -21.10
C SER A 749 13.07 39.84 -22.03
N ILE A 750 12.47 39.93 -23.20
CA ILE A 750 12.55 38.85 -24.20
C ILE A 750 14.00 38.56 -24.57
N ASN A 751 14.83 39.58 -24.70
CA ASN A 751 16.25 39.42 -25.01
C ASN A 751 17.01 38.61 -23.97
N ASP A 752 16.71 38.84 -22.70
CA ASP A 752 17.40 38.18 -21.62
C ASP A 752 17.06 36.68 -21.56
N VAL A 753 15.81 36.32 -21.85
CA VAL A 753 15.37 34.91 -21.96
C VAL A 753 15.91 34.25 -23.22
N LEU A 754 15.89 34.94 -24.38
CA LEU A 754 16.46 34.43 -25.61
C LEU A 754 17.99 34.22 -25.54
N ALA A 755 18.68 34.94 -24.65
CA ALA A 755 20.10 34.71 -24.39
C ALA A 755 20.39 33.39 -23.67
N GLN A 756 19.37 32.73 -23.10
CA GLN A 756 19.50 31.48 -22.30
C GLN A 756 19.09 30.25 -23.13
N GLY A 757 18.46 30.42 -24.29
CA GLY A 757 17.99 29.27 -25.10
C GLY A 757 17.80 29.66 -26.58
N SER A 758 17.41 28.69 -27.41
CA SER A 758 17.20 28.91 -28.86
C SER A 758 16.16 27.92 -29.44
N GLY A 759 15.49 28.36 -30.54
CA GLY A 759 14.57 27.49 -31.28
C GLY A 759 13.40 26.96 -30.43
N ASN A 760 13.32 25.63 -30.31
CA ASN A 760 12.24 24.96 -29.59
C ASN A 760 12.48 24.83 -28.06
N ASP A 761 13.59 25.34 -27.54
CA ASP A 761 13.82 25.42 -26.12
C ASP A 761 12.68 26.18 -25.45
N ARG A 762 12.31 25.76 -24.25
CA ARG A 762 11.15 26.29 -23.53
C ARG A 762 11.54 27.04 -22.27
N PHE A 763 10.70 28.00 -21.91
CA PHE A 763 10.72 28.67 -20.63
C PHE A 763 9.41 28.44 -19.88
N TYR A 764 9.47 28.53 -18.55
CA TYR A 764 8.35 28.41 -17.62
C TYR A 764 8.46 29.48 -16.56
N LEU A 765 7.59 30.49 -16.61
CA LEU A 765 7.47 31.51 -15.57
C LEU A 765 6.28 31.15 -14.68
N THR A 766 6.57 30.71 -13.46
CA THR A 766 5.56 30.22 -12.54
C THR A 766 5.30 31.21 -11.41
N HIS A 767 4.04 31.51 -11.19
CA HIS A 767 3.50 32.18 -10.03
C HIS A 767 2.84 31.12 -9.11
N ASN A 768 3.15 31.18 -7.81
CA ASN A 768 2.60 30.29 -6.80
C ASN A 768 2.06 31.12 -5.61
N GLY A 769 0.93 31.78 -5.83
CA GLY A 769 0.29 32.63 -4.83
C GLY A 769 1.14 33.83 -4.45
N SER A 770 1.62 33.85 -3.18
CA SER A 770 2.43 34.96 -2.66
C SER A 770 3.94 34.68 -2.63
N GLU A 771 4.37 33.52 -3.13
CA GLU A 771 5.79 33.16 -3.24
C GLU A 771 6.49 33.95 -4.33
N GLU A 772 7.83 34.01 -4.30
CA GLU A 772 8.56 34.65 -5.41
C GLU A 772 8.36 33.89 -6.71
N ALA A 773 8.20 34.64 -7.82
CA ALA A 773 8.08 34.02 -9.13
C ALA A 773 9.35 33.24 -9.48
N THR A 774 9.17 32.08 -10.09
CA THR A 774 10.28 31.26 -10.57
C THR A 774 10.30 31.23 -12.10
N LEU A 775 11.47 31.41 -12.69
CA LEU A 775 11.68 31.29 -14.13
C LEU A 775 12.68 30.19 -14.41
N LEU A 776 12.21 29.16 -15.09
CA LEU A 776 13.06 28.10 -15.63
C LEU A 776 13.22 28.31 -17.14
N VAL A 777 14.45 28.26 -17.65
CA VAL A 777 14.78 28.28 -19.07
C VAL A 777 15.69 27.09 -19.35
N VAL A 778 15.29 26.20 -20.26
CA VAL A 778 16.06 24.98 -20.59
C VAL A 778 16.43 24.17 -19.32
N GLU A 779 15.46 24.02 -18.41
CA GLU A 779 15.61 23.33 -17.11
C GLU A 779 16.58 23.98 -16.09
N ALA A 780 17.07 25.19 -16.38
CA ALA A 780 17.91 25.97 -15.45
C ALA A 780 17.11 27.11 -14.84
N ASP A 781 17.42 27.43 -13.58
CA ASP A 781 16.81 28.53 -12.83
C ASP A 781 17.45 29.87 -13.23
N HIS A 782 16.62 30.83 -13.63
CA HIS A 782 17.01 32.16 -14.09
C HIS A 782 16.17 33.25 -13.42
N ASN A 783 15.88 33.10 -12.13
CA ASN A 783 15.06 34.04 -11.36
C ASN A 783 15.66 35.46 -11.33
N GLU A 784 16.97 35.57 -11.53
CA GLU A 784 17.69 36.87 -11.56
C GLU A 784 17.29 37.81 -12.71
N ILE A 785 16.70 37.28 -13.78
CA ILE A 785 16.20 38.07 -14.92
C ILE A 785 14.71 38.44 -14.81
N VAL A 786 14.02 37.98 -13.75
CA VAL A 786 12.62 38.33 -13.49
C VAL A 786 12.57 39.52 -12.56
N TYR A 787 11.78 40.54 -12.96
CA TYR A 787 11.57 41.72 -12.14
C TYR A 787 10.07 42.03 -11.99
N ARG A 788 9.74 42.75 -10.93
CA ARG A 788 8.35 43.14 -10.59
C ARG A 788 7.92 44.45 -11.22
#